data_dfdb3e74d95555067f4573c24e838127
#
_entry.id   dfdb3e74d95555067f4573c24e838127
#
_cell.length_a   1.000
_cell.length_b   1.000
_cell.length_c   1.000
_cell.angle_alpha   90.00
_cell.angle_beta   90.00
_cell.angle_gamma   90.00
#
_symmetry.space_group_name_H-M   'P 1'
#
loop_
_entity.id
_entity.type
_entity.pdbx_description
1 polymer ?
#
loop_
_entity_poly.entity_id
_entity_poly.type
_entity_poly.pdbx_seq_one_letter_code
_entity_poly.pdbx_strand_id
1 'polypeptide(L)'
;MADLLPNTAPASDEEEHGGHGHGRQKATVKLVVGAIGIVFGDIGTSPLYAFRETFAGHHHLDLDPDHILGVISLMFWSMMLVVTLKYVSIIMRADNKGEGGSLALLALINGQTRTQRWSRGIVLLGVFATALFYGDSMITPAVSVLSAVEGLTVYNPNLAPVILPVAVVILVGLFWIQGLGTNKVAAFFGPIMLTYFVTIAALGVLSIIKTPGILYAFNPYWAVMFFVTDPLPAFLALGSVVLAVTGAEALYADMGHFGRNPIRVSWLAFVLPALMLNYMGQGALLFREGAAALHSPFYNLAPQWGQLPLIVLATLAAIIASQAVISGAFSVTQQAIQLGFMPRLRIEHTSASTAGQIYIPLINWGLMVMVILLVLTFQTSSNLTAAYGIAVTGAMFIDNVLLTVVMYRLWHWKWYYAAPVLAVFYLVDGAYLAANLTKVPDGGWFPLLIGFVIFTLLTTWSRGRRLVQDRLREAAMPIPVFVASAANSAVRVPGTAVFMTSTPDGVPHALLHNLKHNKVLHERVILLTVKIKDVPVVEDDGRCKLEDLGRGFFRMVLQYGFMQEPDVPAALKNITGCGQAFKMMDTSFFLARQTLLPSAKPGMPLWREKIFAWMLRNAESAMEFFRLPTNRVVELGSQVEI
;
A
#
# COMPACT_ATOMS: atom_id res chain seq x y z
N MET A 1 -20.16 27.79 11.00
CA MET A 1 -20.02 26.30 10.94
C MET A 1 -18.60 25.86 11.34
N ALA A 2 -17.90 26.69 12.14
CA ALA A 2 -16.49 26.50 12.55
C ALA A 2 -16.33 26.06 14.03
N ASP A 3 -17.40 25.96 14.82
CA ASP A 3 -17.32 25.89 16.30
C ASP A 3 -17.82 24.59 16.95
N LEU A 4 -17.68 23.42 16.30
CA LEU A 4 -18.13 22.14 16.91
C LEU A 4 -17.05 21.02 16.89
N LEU A 5 -15.77 21.34 17.11
CA LEU A 5 -14.73 20.34 17.32
C LEU A 5 -14.13 20.49 18.73
N PRO A 6 -13.98 19.41 19.50
CA PRO A 6 -13.26 19.49 20.77
C PRO A 6 -11.79 19.81 20.51
N ASN A 7 -11.33 20.86 21.18
CA ASN A 7 -9.99 21.39 21.21
C ASN A 7 -9.07 20.38 21.91
N THR A 8 -8.27 19.63 21.17
CA THR A 8 -7.08 18.98 21.73
C THR A 8 -5.95 20.00 21.66
N ALA A 9 -5.57 20.53 22.81
CA ALA A 9 -4.50 21.49 22.94
C ALA A 9 -3.19 20.94 22.38
N PRO A 10 -2.46 21.69 21.54
CA PRO A 10 -1.08 21.38 21.21
C PRO A 10 -0.16 21.78 22.36
N ALA A 11 0.87 20.99 22.58
CA ALA A 11 1.96 21.31 23.48
C ALA A 11 2.62 22.64 23.06
N SER A 12 2.98 23.43 24.08
CA SER A 12 3.58 24.73 24.01
C SER A 12 4.84 24.74 23.14
N ASP A 13 4.79 25.46 22.00
CA ASP A 13 5.98 25.92 21.28
C ASP A 13 6.50 27.20 21.95
N GLU A 14 7.68 27.12 22.51
CA GLU A 14 8.46 28.31 22.90
C GLU A 14 8.88 29.06 21.64
N GLU A 15 8.64 30.38 21.66
CA GLU A 15 8.95 31.32 20.60
C GLU A 15 10.48 31.47 20.44
N GLU A 16 11.02 31.09 19.29
CA GLU A 16 12.23 31.69 18.74
C GLU A 16 11.86 32.52 17.52
N HIS A 17 11.84 33.80 17.68
CA HIS A 17 11.69 34.80 16.61
C HIS A 17 13.00 34.98 15.84
N GLY A 18 12.94 34.82 14.52
CA GLY A 18 13.89 35.44 13.59
C GLY A 18 14.55 34.46 12.61
N GLY A 19 14.01 34.33 11.38
CA GLY A 19 14.76 33.80 10.23
C GLY A 19 14.18 32.59 9.49
N HIS A 20 13.02 32.02 9.84
CA HIS A 20 12.55 30.73 9.33
C HIS A 20 11.51 30.74 8.18
N GLY A 21 11.04 31.90 7.70
CA GLY A 21 10.00 31.98 6.68
C GLY A 21 10.39 31.34 5.33
N HIS A 22 11.59 31.60 4.86
CA HIS A 22 12.06 31.16 3.53
C HIS A 22 12.44 29.66 3.49
N GLY A 23 12.94 29.09 4.57
CA GLY A 23 13.29 27.68 4.66
C GLY A 23 12.06 26.77 4.68
N ARG A 24 11.03 27.13 5.46
CA ARG A 24 9.77 26.38 5.60
C ARG A 24 8.96 26.40 4.31
N GLN A 25 8.95 27.53 3.59
CA GLN A 25 8.26 27.68 2.30
C GLN A 25 8.94 26.88 1.19
N LYS A 26 10.29 26.86 1.12
CA LYS A 26 11.06 26.05 0.17
C LYS A 26 10.88 24.54 0.43
N ALA A 27 10.81 24.10 1.69
CA ALA A 27 10.54 22.72 2.07
C ALA A 27 9.14 22.29 1.60
N THR A 28 8.13 23.16 1.76
CA THR A 28 6.75 22.89 1.33
C THR A 28 6.65 22.74 -0.19
N VAL A 29 7.28 23.64 -0.96
CA VAL A 29 7.29 23.55 -2.44
C VAL A 29 7.98 22.29 -2.92
N LYS A 30 9.11 21.90 -2.31
CA LYS A 30 9.80 20.63 -2.65
C LYS A 30 8.91 19.42 -2.40
N LEU A 31 8.14 19.40 -1.30
CA LEU A 31 7.20 18.32 -1.00
C LEU A 31 6.02 18.30 -1.97
N VAL A 32 5.49 19.45 -2.37
CA VAL A 32 4.43 19.57 -3.38
C VAL A 32 4.90 19.02 -4.73
N VAL A 33 6.08 19.42 -5.21
CA VAL A 33 6.66 18.89 -6.46
C VAL A 33 6.97 17.40 -6.35
N GLY A 34 7.47 16.94 -5.21
CA GLY A 34 7.69 15.52 -4.93
C GLY A 34 6.38 14.71 -4.97
N ALA A 35 5.31 15.24 -4.38
CA ALA A 35 3.99 14.63 -4.43
C ALA A 35 3.45 14.54 -5.86
N ILE A 36 3.59 15.61 -6.67
CA ILE A 36 3.23 15.59 -8.10
C ILE A 36 3.99 14.48 -8.84
N GLY A 37 5.26 14.28 -8.51
CA GLY A 37 6.12 13.30 -9.18
C GLY A 37 5.83 11.85 -8.85
N ILE A 38 5.39 11.54 -7.64
CA ILE A 38 5.24 10.14 -7.18
C ILE A 38 3.76 9.80 -6.97
N VAL A 39 3.06 10.55 -6.12
CA VAL A 39 1.71 10.22 -5.67
C VAL A 39 0.68 10.26 -6.81
N PHE A 40 0.84 11.19 -7.76
CA PHE A 40 -0.11 11.39 -8.84
C PHE A 40 0.31 10.74 -10.17
N GLY A 41 1.29 9.83 -10.14
CA GLY A 41 1.75 9.11 -11.33
C GLY A 41 0.63 8.29 -11.97
N ASP A 42 -0.01 7.44 -11.19
CA ASP A 42 -1.03 6.50 -11.67
C ASP A 42 -2.27 7.23 -12.19
N ILE A 43 -2.88 8.10 -11.39
CA ILE A 43 -4.04 8.89 -11.83
C ILE A 43 -3.69 9.81 -13.03
N GLY A 44 -2.41 10.22 -13.14
CA GLY A 44 -1.90 11.02 -14.24
C GLY A 44 -1.82 10.27 -15.56
N THR A 45 -1.63 8.96 -15.56
CA THR A 45 -1.57 8.13 -16.77
C THR A 45 -2.95 7.65 -17.24
N SER A 46 -4.00 7.77 -16.42
CA SER A 46 -5.36 7.39 -16.77
C SER A 46 -5.90 8.03 -18.06
N PRO A 47 -5.58 9.31 -18.43
CA PRO A 47 -6.01 9.90 -19.69
C PRO A 47 -5.56 9.16 -20.97
N LEU A 48 -4.52 8.33 -20.87
CA LEU A 48 -4.02 7.54 -21.99
C LEU A 48 -5.04 6.50 -22.48
N TYR A 49 -5.87 5.98 -21.55
CA TYR A 49 -6.77 4.86 -21.83
C TYR A 49 -8.22 5.06 -21.36
N ALA A 50 -8.48 5.76 -20.25
CA ALA A 50 -9.79 5.78 -19.62
C ALA A 50 -10.89 6.35 -20.52
N PHE A 51 -10.61 7.45 -21.22
CA PHE A 51 -11.59 8.08 -22.12
C PHE A 51 -11.87 7.23 -23.36
N ARG A 52 -10.82 6.71 -24.01
CA ARG A 52 -10.94 5.79 -25.14
C ARG A 52 -11.75 4.55 -24.76
N GLU A 53 -11.44 3.96 -23.61
CA GLU A 53 -12.08 2.73 -23.13
C GLU A 53 -13.57 2.91 -22.85
N THR A 54 -14.01 4.12 -22.52
CA THR A 54 -15.43 4.40 -22.28
C THR A 54 -16.26 4.35 -23.58
N PHE A 55 -15.67 4.70 -24.72
CA PHE A 55 -16.38 4.70 -26.03
C PHE A 55 -16.04 3.48 -26.90
N ALA A 56 -14.80 3.02 -26.87
CA ALA A 56 -14.28 1.95 -27.74
C ALA A 56 -13.91 0.65 -27.00
N GLY A 57 -14.23 0.54 -25.71
CA GLY A 57 -13.98 -0.66 -24.90
C GLY A 57 -14.96 -1.79 -25.21
N HIS A 58 -15.07 -2.75 -24.27
CA HIS A 58 -15.97 -3.92 -24.41
C HIS A 58 -17.44 -3.56 -24.63
N HIS A 59 -17.89 -2.45 -24.07
CA HIS A 59 -19.24 -1.91 -24.29
C HIS A 59 -19.13 -0.66 -25.15
N HIS A 60 -19.32 -0.83 -26.48
CA HIS A 60 -19.30 0.30 -27.38
C HIS A 60 -20.42 1.30 -27.05
N LEU A 61 -20.05 2.58 -26.96
CA LEU A 61 -20.97 3.68 -26.76
C LEU A 61 -21.03 4.53 -28.03
N ASP A 62 -22.22 4.91 -28.44
CA ASP A 62 -22.41 5.78 -29.60
C ASP A 62 -21.78 7.16 -29.40
N LEU A 63 -21.20 7.69 -30.47
CA LEU A 63 -20.50 8.99 -30.46
C LEU A 63 -21.46 10.16 -30.69
N ASP A 64 -22.50 10.23 -29.85
CA ASP A 64 -23.41 11.36 -29.85
C ASP A 64 -22.93 12.50 -28.95
N PRO A 65 -23.24 13.76 -29.27
CA PRO A 65 -22.89 14.89 -28.42
C PRO A 65 -23.34 14.73 -26.97
N ASP A 66 -24.53 14.19 -26.72
CA ASP A 66 -25.09 14.01 -25.39
C ASP A 66 -24.32 12.94 -24.58
N HIS A 67 -23.93 11.83 -25.25
CA HIS A 67 -23.08 10.81 -24.63
C HIS A 67 -21.69 11.36 -24.28
N ILE A 68 -21.06 12.15 -25.17
CA ILE A 68 -19.75 12.75 -24.90
C ILE A 68 -19.84 13.71 -23.72
N LEU A 69 -20.85 14.58 -23.65
CA LEU A 69 -21.06 15.47 -22.49
C LEU A 69 -21.37 14.68 -21.23
N GLY A 70 -22.20 13.64 -21.33
CA GLY A 70 -22.56 12.76 -20.22
C GLY A 70 -21.33 12.05 -19.61
N VAL A 71 -20.48 11.45 -20.44
CA VAL A 71 -19.26 10.75 -20.01
C VAL A 71 -18.27 11.71 -19.35
N ILE A 72 -18.00 12.88 -19.94
CA ILE A 72 -17.10 13.87 -19.35
C ILE A 72 -17.67 14.41 -18.04
N SER A 73 -18.98 14.66 -17.98
CA SER A 73 -19.64 15.07 -16.75
C SER A 73 -19.50 13.98 -15.66
N LEU A 74 -19.69 12.71 -16.01
CA LEU A 74 -19.47 11.59 -15.08
C LEU A 74 -18.00 11.54 -14.62
N MET A 75 -17.02 11.68 -15.50
CA MET A 75 -15.59 11.70 -15.12
C MET A 75 -15.27 12.86 -14.16
N PHE A 76 -15.79 14.06 -14.46
CA PHE A 76 -15.61 15.23 -13.60
C PHE A 76 -16.18 15.00 -12.20
N TRP A 77 -17.46 14.63 -12.12
CA TRP A 77 -18.12 14.44 -10.83
C TRP A 77 -17.59 13.23 -10.07
N SER A 78 -17.09 12.20 -10.77
CA SER A 78 -16.35 11.09 -10.17
C SER A 78 -15.07 11.55 -9.48
N MET A 79 -14.25 12.38 -10.14
CA MET A 79 -13.05 12.98 -9.54
C MET A 79 -13.39 13.88 -8.35
N MET A 80 -14.51 14.62 -8.43
CA MET A 80 -14.96 15.46 -7.33
C MET A 80 -15.46 14.64 -6.14
N LEU A 81 -16.28 13.60 -6.36
CA LEU A 81 -16.86 12.80 -5.27
C LEU A 81 -15.86 11.80 -4.70
N VAL A 82 -15.17 11.05 -5.57
CA VAL A 82 -14.28 9.97 -5.12
C VAL A 82 -12.92 10.54 -4.70
N VAL A 83 -12.20 11.22 -5.59
CA VAL A 83 -10.85 11.64 -5.26
C VAL A 83 -10.88 12.83 -4.29
N THR A 84 -11.60 13.91 -4.64
CA THR A 84 -11.56 15.15 -3.87
C THR A 84 -12.30 15.03 -2.54
N LEU A 85 -13.56 14.58 -2.55
CA LEU A 85 -14.37 14.54 -1.33
C LEU A 85 -14.01 13.33 -0.48
N LYS A 86 -14.04 12.12 -1.04
CA LYS A 86 -13.84 10.89 -0.27
C LYS A 86 -12.39 10.74 0.19
N TYR A 87 -11.40 10.68 -0.75
CA TYR A 87 -10.02 10.43 -0.36
C TYR A 87 -9.33 11.67 0.21
N VAL A 88 -9.23 12.76 -0.55
CA VAL A 88 -8.44 13.95 -0.17
C VAL A 88 -9.06 14.71 0.99
N SER A 89 -10.39 14.79 1.10
CA SER A 89 -11.04 15.57 2.16
C SER A 89 -11.40 14.77 3.41
N ILE A 90 -11.75 13.47 3.27
CA ILE A 90 -12.27 12.67 4.38
C ILE A 90 -11.29 11.55 4.76
N ILE A 91 -10.96 10.58 3.87
CA ILE A 91 -10.14 9.41 4.22
C ILE A 91 -8.75 9.81 4.71
N MET A 92 -8.10 10.80 4.10
CA MET A 92 -6.80 11.31 4.55
C MET A 92 -6.81 11.93 5.95
N ARG A 93 -7.98 12.07 6.61
CA ARG A 93 -8.07 12.43 8.04
C ARG A 93 -8.01 11.21 8.95
N ALA A 94 -8.24 10.02 8.42
CA ALA A 94 -8.14 8.76 9.13
C ALA A 94 -6.70 8.23 9.10
N ASP A 95 -5.76 9.08 9.44
CA ASP A 95 -4.36 8.72 9.50
C ASP A 95 -4.02 8.01 10.82
N ASN A 96 -3.10 7.07 10.75
CA ASN A 96 -2.49 6.46 11.93
C ASN A 96 -1.14 7.14 12.18
N LYS A 97 -1.15 8.24 12.96
CA LYS A 97 0.04 9.06 13.26
C LYS A 97 0.82 9.47 12.00
N GLY A 98 0.11 9.93 10.99
CA GLY A 98 0.66 10.38 9.72
C GLY A 98 0.72 9.30 8.63
N GLU A 99 0.61 8.02 8.95
CA GLU A 99 0.59 6.93 7.97
C GLU A 99 -0.82 6.64 7.46
N GLY A 100 -0.93 6.30 6.17
CA GLY A 100 -2.16 5.97 5.49
C GLY A 100 -2.15 4.58 4.85
N GLY A 101 -3.17 4.32 4.03
CA GLY A 101 -3.41 3.04 3.37
C GLY A 101 -4.29 2.09 4.17
N SER A 102 -4.84 1.08 3.50
CA SER A 102 -5.84 0.16 4.08
C SER A 102 -5.31 -0.63 5.29
N LEU A 103 -4.01 -1.00 5.32
CA LEU A 103 -3.41 -1.67 6.47
C LEU A 103 -3.18 -0.72 7.66
N ALA A 104 -2.76 0.52 7.42
CA ALA A 104 -2.63 1.52 8.48
C ALA A 104 -3.99 1.86 9.10
N LEU A 105 -5.02 1.96 8.26
CA LEU A 105 -6.41 2.15 8.67
C LEU A 105 -6.92 0.95 9.49
N LEU A 106 -6.60 -0.26 9.05
CA LEU A 106 -6.91 -1.49 9.78
C LEU A 106 -6.21 -1.54 11.15
N ALA A 107 -4.93 -1.16 11.21
CA ALA A 107 -4.17 -1.09 12.46
C ALA A 107 -4.79 -0.06 13.42
N LEU A 108 -5.19 1.10 12.92
CA LEU A 108 -5.88 2.15 13.68
C LEU A 108 -7.19 1.63 14.30
N ILE A 109 -8.02 0.94 13.51
CA ILE A 109 -9.28 0.35 13.98
C ILE A 109 -8.99 -0.77 15.00
N ASN A 110 -8.06 -1.68 14.71
CA ASN A 110 -7.76 -2.84 15.53
C ASN A 110 -7.22 -2.44 16.91
N GLY A 111 -6.41 -1.40 16.99
CA GLY A 111 -5.89 -0.87 18.25
C GLY A 111 -6.99 -0.49 19.25
N GLN A 112 -8.17 -0.07 18.76
CA GLN A 112 -9.28 0.37 19.60
C GLN A 112 -10.42 -0.65 19.77
N THR A 113 -10.52 -1.65 18.86
CA THR A 113 -11.70 -2.54 18.81
C THR A 113 -11.38 -4.02 19.09
N ARG A 114 -10.18 -4.33 19.53
CA ARG A 114 -9.60 -5.70 19.67
C ARG A 114 -10.46 -6.70 20.45
N THR A 115 -11.32 -6.22 21.35
CA THR A 115 -12.18 -7.07 22.21
C THR A 115 -13.52 -7.40 21.58
N GLN A 116 -13.89 -6.82 20.45
CA GLN A 116 -15.21 -6.96 19.86
C GLN A 116 -15.28 -8.12 18.84
N ARG A 117 -16.37 -8.91 18.87
CA ARG A 117 -16.54 -10.10 17.99
C ARG A 117 -16.50 -9.77 16.49
N TRP A 118 -17.03 -8.63 16.09
CA TRP A 118 -17.07 -8.17 14.70
C TRP A 118 -15.69 -7.70 14.17
N SER A 119 -14.74 -7.39 15.07
CA SER A 119 -13.38 -6.97 14.70
C SER A 119 -12.70 -7.98 13.76
N ARG A 120 -12.96 -9.28 13.91
CA ARG A 120 -12.41 -10.31 13.01
C ARG A 120 -12.86 -10.16 11.56
N GLY A 121 -14.13 -9.80 11.33
CA GLY A 121 -14.66 -9.54 9.99
C GLY A 121 -13.99 -8.33 9.34
N ILE A 122 -13.82 -7.25 10.10
CA ILE A 122 -13.13 -6.04 9.63
C ILE A 122 -11.66 -6.33 9.30
N VAL A 123 -10.97 -7.13 10.12
CA VAL A 123 -9.60 -7.56 9.83
C VAL A 123 -9.54 -8.35 8.51
N LEU A 124 -10.47 -9.27 8.29
CA LEU A 124 -10.50 -10.04 7.03
C LEU A 124 -10.79 -9.14 5.83
N LEU A 125 -11.68 -8.15 5.94
CA LEU A 125 -11.94 -7.19 4.88
C LEU A 125 -10.72 -6.32 4.58
N GLY A 126 -10.03 -5.80 5.60
CA GLY A 126 -8.81 -5.02 5.38
C GLY A 126 -7.68 -5.84 4.75
N VAL A 127 -7.53 -7.11 5.15
CA VAL A 127 -6.58 -8.04 4.50
C VAL A 127 -6.99 -8.34 3.06
N PHE A 128 -8.30 -8.41 2.76
CA PHE A 128 -8.77 -8.62 1.39
C PHE A 128 -8.55 -7.37 0.52
N ALA A 129 -8.77 -6.15 1.05
CA ALA A 129 -8.40 -4.91 0.35
C ALA A 129 -6.90 -4.88 0.02
N THR A 130 -6.05 -5.28 0.97
CA THR A 130 -4.61 -5.42 0.75
C THR A 130 -4.29 -6.42 -0.37
N ALA A 131 -5.00 -7.54 -0.41
CA ALA A 131 -4.81 -8.55 -1.46
C ALA A 131 -5.23 -8.03 -2.84
N LEU A 132 -6.31 -7.23 -2.94
CA LEU A 132 -6.72 -6.55 -4.17
C LEU A 132 -5.70 -5.50 -4.61
N PHE A 133 -5.08 -4.77 -3.68
CA PHE A 133 -4.02 -3.82 -3.99
C PHE A 133 -2.80 -4.48 -4.65
N TYR A 134 -2.43 -5.71 -4.27
CA TYR A 134 -1.40 -6.45 -5.01
C TYR A 134 -1.85 -6.81 -6.43
N GLY A 135 -3.12 -7.13 -6.63
CA GLY A 135 -3.70 -7.33 -7.97
C GLY A 135 -3.57 -6.07 -8.82
N ASP A 136 -3.92 -4.92 -8.24
CA ASP A 136 -3.74 -3.61 -8.83
C ASP A 136 -2.27 -3.32 -9.18
N SER A 137 -1.35 -3.57 -8.25
CA SER A 137 0.09 -3.37 -8.44
C SER A 137 0.71 -4.21 -9.57
N MET A 138 0.02 -5.26 -10.03
CA MET A 138 0.42 -6.03 -11.22
C MET A 138 -0.16 -5.45 -12.51
N ILE A 139 -1.38 -4.92 -12.47
CA ILE A 139 -2.09 -4.45 -13.65
C ILE A 139 -1.64 -3.04 -14.03
N THR A 140 -1.49 -2.14 -13.08
CA THR A 140 -1.15 -0.73 -13.33
C THR A 140 0.13 -0.55 -14.17
N PRO A 141 1.29 -1.20 -13.89
CA PRO A 141 2.47 -1.10 -14.75
C PRO A 141 2.21 -1.64 -16.15
N ALA A 142 1.46 -2.73 -16.29
CA ALA A 142 1.14 -3.34 -17.57
C ALA A 142 0.29 -2.40 -18.45
N VAL A 143 -0.81 -1.87 -17.90
CA VAL A 143 -1.73 -0.97 -18.62
C VAL A 143 -1.04 0.33 -19.00
N SER A 144 -0.36 0.98 -18.03
CA SER A 144 0.22 2.30 -18.25
C SER A 144 1.34 2.28 -19.28
N VAL A 145 2.26 1.30 -19.17
CA VAL A 145 3.37 1.19 -20.14
C VAL A 145 2.85 0.80 -21.51
N LEU A 146 1.92 -0.17 -21.59
CA LEU A 146 1.37 -0.61 -22.88
C LEU A 146 0.59 0.51 -23.56
N SER A 147 -0.28 1.23 -22.84
CA SER A 147 -1.02 2.39 -23.37
C SER A 147 -0.12 3.51 -23.87
N ALA A 148 0.99 3.76 -23.14
CA ALA A 148 1.95 4.76 -23.56
C ALA A 148 2.67 4.36 -24.87
N VAL A 149 3.10 3.10 -24.99
CA VAL A 149 3.81 2.59 -26.16
C VAL A 149 2.87 2.41 -27.37
N GLU A 150 1.57 2.09 -27.14
CA GLU A 150 0.54 2.03 -28.21
C GLU A 150 0.44 3.34 -29.00
N GLY A 151 0.82 4.48 -28.42
CA GLY A 151 0.93 5.75 -29.12
C GLY A 151 1.83 5.70 -30.37
N LEU A 152 2.79 4.80 -30.45
CA LEU A 152 3.63 4.62 -31.63
C LEU A 152 2.85 4.27 -32.89
N THR A 153 1.70 3.60 -32.77
CA THR A 153 0.83 3.30 -33.92
C THR A 153 0.15 4.54 -34.50
N VAL A 154 -0.08 5.56 -33.68
CA VAL A 154 -0.63 6.84 -34.14
C VAL A 154 0.40 7.58 -35.00
N TYR A 155 1.67 7.53 -34.58
CA TYR A 155 2.75 8.13 -35.35
C TYR A 155 3.07 7.34 -36.63
N ASN A 156 3.15 6.00 -36.54
CA ASN A 156 3.37 5.11 -37.68
C ASN A 156 2.70 3.73 -37.43
N PRO A 157 1.63 3.40 -38.18
CA PRO A 157 0.93 2.12 -38.03
C PRO A 157 1.80 0.87 -38.22
N ASN A 158 2.89 0.96 -38.99
CA ASN A 158 3.83 -0.15 -39.21
C ASN A 158 4.61 -0.55 -37.95
N LEU A 159 4.56 0.27 -36.89
CA LEU A 159 5.21 -0.02 -35.61
C LEU A 159 4.39 -0.93 -34.68
N ALA A 160 3.18 -1.32 -35.08
CA ALA A 160 2.32 -2.21 -34.28
C ALA A 160 3.02 -3.48 -33.76
N PRO A 161 3.84 -4.23 -34.57
CA PRO A 161 4.53 -5.42 -34.08
C PRO A 161 5.60 -5.13 -33.03
N VAL A 162 6.08 -3.88 -32.93
CA VAL A 162 7.17 -3.48 -32.02
C VAL A 162 6.64 -3.09 -30.63
N ILE A 163 5.35 -2.81 -30.49
CA ILE A 163 4.73 -2.35 -29.24
C ILE A 163 4.98 -3.33 -28.10
N LEU A 164 4.63 -4.59 -28.29
CA LEU A 164 4.72 -5.61 -27.26
C LEU A 164 6.18 -5.86 -26.82
N PRO A 165 7.15 -6.05 -27.73
CA PRO A 165 8.58 -6.15 -27.36
C PRO A 165 9.10 -4.92 -26.61
N VAL A 166 8.76 -3.71 -27.05
CA VAL A 166 9.19 -2.46 -26.39
C VAL A 166 8.62 -2.35 -25.00
N ALA A 167 7.32 -2.63 -24.83
CA ALA A 167 6.68 -2.62 -23.51
C ALA A 167 7.35 -3.62 -22.54
N VAL A 168 7.65 -4.84 -23.01
CA VAL A 168 8.34 -5.85 -22.20
C VAL A 168 9.76 -5.38 -21.83
N VAL A 169 10.52 -4.80 -22.76
CA VAL A 169 11.87 -4.28 -22.47
C VAL A 169 11.83 -3.16 -21.44
N ILE A 170 10.87 -2.23 -21.55
CA ILE A 170 10.68 -1.15 -20.56
C ILE A 170 10.36 -1.73 -19.19
N LEU A 171 9.42 -2.68 -19.12
CA LEU A 171 9.01 -3.31 -17.85
C LEU A 171 10.17 -4.10 -17.22
N VAL A 172 10.90 -4.92 -17.98
CA VAL A 172 12.08 -5.63 -17.47
C VAL A 172 13.12 -4.64 -16.95
N GLY A 173 13.42 -3.59 -17.70
CA GLY A 173 14.33 -2.53 -17.26
C GLY A 173 13.88 -1.84 -15.99
N LEU A 174 12.57 -1.56 -15.87
CA LEU A 174 11.98 -0.94 -14.70
C LEU A 174 12.18 -1.80 -13.44
N PHE A 175 11.85 -3.09 -13.50
CA PHE A 175 12.02 -4.00 -12.36
C PHE A 175 13.49 -4.28 -12.03
N TRP A 176 14.36 -4.25 -13.03
CA TRP A 176 15.81 -4.41 -12.82
C TRP A 176 16.42 -3.25 -12.03
N ILE A 177 16.03 -2.01 -12.37
CA ILE A 177 16.56 -0.80 -11.72
C ILE A 177 16.12 -0.67 -10.25
N GLN A 178 15.03 -1.35 -9.83
CA GLN A 178 14.56 -1.29 -8.45
C GLN A 178 15.64 -1.64 -7.41
N GLY A 179 16.40 -2.70 -7.68
CA GLY A 179 17.48 -3.18 -6.79
C GLY A 179 18.68 -2.23 -6.67
N LEU A 180 18.87 -1.32 -7.63
CA LEU A 180 19.98 -0.35 -7.62
C LEU A 180 19.68 0.92 -6.78
N GLY A 181 18.42 1.05 -6.31
CA GLY A 181 17.96 2.23 -5.59
C GLY A 181 17.49 3.37 -6.49
N THR A 182 16.32 3.87 -6.21
CA THR A 182 15.64 4.86 -7.05
C THR A 182 15.95 6.31 -6.69
N ASN A 183 16.74 6.58 -5.65
CA ASN A 183 17.02 7.93 -5.13
C ASN A 183 17.51 8.93 -6.20
N LYS A 184 18.43 8.53 -7.05
CA LYS A 184 18.98 9.41 -8.08
C LYS A 184 17.98 9.69 -9.20
N VAL A 185 17.15 8.69 -9.52
CA VAL A 185 16.14 8.78 -10.57
C VAL A 185 14.90 9.53 -10.07
N ALA A 186 14.53 9.35 -8.80
CA ALA A 186 13.40 10.03 -8.17
C ALA A 186 13.49 11.56 -8.20
N ALA A 187 14.69 12.11 -8.23
CA ALA A 187 14.89 13.56 -8.37
C ALA A 187 14.32 14.13 -9.69
N PHE A 188 14.22 13.29 -10.73
CA PHE A 188 13.66 13.70 -12.03
C PHE A 188 12.15 13.49 -12.12
N PHE A 189 11.53 12.71 -11.21
CA PHE A 189 10.11 12.39 -11.28
C PHE A 189 9.22 13.63 -11.20
N GLY A 190 9.49 14.52 -10.24
CA GLY A 190 8.77 15.78 -10.11
C GLY A 190 8.79 16.64 -11.37
N PRO A 191 9.97 17.02 -11.88
CA PRO A 191 10.09 17.79 -13.13
C PRO A 191 9.44 17.14 -14.35
N ILE A 192 9.59 15.82 -14.54
CA ILE A 192 8.99 15.11 -15.67
C ILE A 192 7.47 15.13 -15.56
N MET A 193 6.90 14.77 -14.40
CA MET A 193 5.47 14.76 -14.20
C MET A 193 4.85 16.16 -14.27
N LEU A 194 5.57 17.18 -13.76
CA LEU A 194 5.13 18.57 -13.91
C LEU A 194 5.03 18.97 -15.39
N THR A 195 6.07 18.65 -16.18
CA THR A 195 6.08 18.89 -17.63
C THR A 195 4.95 18.12 -18.32
N TYR A 196 4.73 16.87 -17.93
CA TYR A 196 3.65 16.05 -18.46
C TYR A 196 2.28 16.68 -18.20
N PHE A 197 1.96 17.04 -16.95
CA PHE A 197 0.66 17.65 -16.62
C PHE A 197 0.45 19.01 -17.31
N VAL A 198 1.49 19.85 -17.40
CA VAL A 198 1.42 21.12 -18.15
C VAL A 198 1.15 20.85 -19.64
N THR A 199 1.83 19.88 -20.24
CA THR A 199 1.66 19.53 -21.66
C THR A 199 0.26 19.03 -21.94
N ILE A 200 -0.26 18.09 -21.14
CA ILE A 200 -1.62 17.54 -21.36
C ILE A 200 -2.70 18.59 -21.12
N ALA A 201 -2.52 19.50 -20.15
CA ALA A 201 -3.41 20.62 -19.91
C ALA A 201 -3.40 21.60 -21.09
N ALA A 202 -2.22 21.99 -21.58
CA ALA A 202 -2.10 22.90 -22.73
C ALA A 202 -2.76 22.32 -24.00
N LEU A 203 -2.51 21.04 -24.31
CA LEU A 203 -3.17 20.38 -25.44
C LEU A 203 -4.69 20.32 -25.25
N GLY A 204 -5.16 20.07 -24.02
CA GLY A 204 -6.57 20.12 -23.67
C GLY A 204 -7.19 21.49 -23.94
N VAL A 205 -6.57 22.56 -23.44
CA VAL A 205 -7.01 23.95 -23.66
C VAL A 205 -7.08 24.29 -25.13
N LEU A 206 -6.05 23.95 -25.91
CA LEU A 206 -6.03 24.20 -27.37
C LEU A 206 -7.17 23.50 -28.09
N SER A 207 -7.57 22.30 -27.63
CA SER A 207 -8.73 21.59 -28.20
C SER A 207 -10.06 22.23 -27.77
N ILE A 208 -10.20 22.62 -26.49
CA ILE A 208 -11.40 23.25 -25.93
C ILE A 208 -11.68 24.60 -26.61
N ILE A 209 -10.68 25.42 -26.90
CA ILE A 209 -10.82 26.69 -27.58
C ILE A 209 -11.49 26.50 -28.95
N LYS A 210 -11.22 25.39 -29.65
CA LYS A 210 -11.83 25.08 -30.94
C LYS A 210 -13.28 24.60 -30.80
N THR A 211 -13.66 24.06 -29.63
CA THR A 211 -15.02 23.52 -29.39
C THR A 211 -15.44 23.85 -27.94
N PRO A 212 -15.76 25.13 -27.64
CA PRO A 212 -16.03 25.56 -26.27
C PRO A 212 -17.33 24.97 -25.68
N GLY A 213 -18.23 24.41 -26.51
CA GLY A 213 -19.44 23.72 -26.05
C GLY A 213 -19.19 22.55 -25.13
N ILE A 214 -17.96 21.96 -25.13
CA ILE A 214 -17.60 20.88 -24.20
C ILE A 214 -17.63 21.32 -22.72
N LEU A 215 -17.50 22.61 -22.42
CA LEU A 215 -17.57 23.15 -21.07
C LEU A 215 -18.95 22.98 -20.42
N TYR A 216 -20.01 22.74 -21.18
CA TYR A 216 -21.30 22.38 -20.61
C TYR A 216 -21.26 21.10 -19.78
N ALA A 217 -20.28 20.20 -20.01
CA ALA A 217 -20.08 18.98 -19.23
C ALA A 217 -19.76 19.22 -17.74
N PHE A 218 -19.38 20.43 -17.32
CA PHE A 218 -19.28 20.77 -15.89
C PHE A 218 -20.62 20.70 -15.17
N ASN A 219 -21.74 20.90 -15.89
CA ASN A 219 -23.06 20.79 -15.31
C ASN A 219 -23.42 19.32 -15.08
N PRO A 220 -23.74 18.92 -13.80
CA PRO A 220 -24.13 17.54 -13.48
C PRO A 220 -25.41 17.08 -14.20
N TYR A 221 -26.16 18.02 -14.78
CA TYR A 221 -27.31 17.73 -15.61
C TYR A 221 -26.99 16.69 -16.70
N TRP A 222 -25.84 16.79 -17.35
CA TRP A 222 -25.47 15.89 -18.44
C TRP A 222 -25.18 14.46 -17.93
N ALA A 223 -24.57 14.33 -16.75
CA ALA A 223 -24.39 13.03 -16.10
C ALA A 223 -25.75 12.38 -15.75
N VAL A 224 -26.68 13.17 -15.19
CA VAL A 224 -28.03 12.68 -14.83
C VAL A 224 -28.84 12.36 -16.09
N MET A 225 -28.80 13.25 -17.11
CA MET A 225 -29.53 13.06 -18.35
C MET A 225 -29.09 11.78 -19.06
N PHE A 226 -27.79 11.47 -19.06
CA PHE A 226 -27.27 10.23 -19.64
C PHE A 226 -27.89 8.98 -18.98
N PHE A 227 -28.09 8.97 -17.65
CA PHE A 227 -28.83 7.89 -16.98
C PHE A 227 -30.34 7.88 -17.27
N VAL A 228 -30.93 9.02 -17.58
CA VAL A 228 -32.38 9.10 -17.88
C VAL A 228 -32.68 8.66 -19.31
N THR A 229 -31.84 9.06 -20.28
CA THR A 229 -32.02 8.72 -21.70
C THR A 229 -31.60 7.28 -21.98
N ASP A 230 -30.42 6.88 -21.54
CA ASP A 230 -29.82 5.59 -21.85
C ASP A 230 -29.28 4.89 -20.58
N PRO A 231 -30.16 4.37 -19.71
CA PRO A 231 -29.80 3.90 -18.38
C PRO A 231 -28.79 2.72 -18.40
N LEU A 232 -28.93 1.79 -19.34
CA LEU A 232 -28.01 0.63 -19.42
C LEU A 232 -26.64 1.03 -19.96
N PRO A 233 -26.49 1.74 -21.08
CA PRO A 233 -25.22 2.29 -21.54
C PRO A 233 -24.54 3.18 -20.50
N ALA A 234 -25.28 4.07 -19.82
CA ALA A 234 -24.74 4.92 -18.75
C ALA A 234 -24.19 4.10 -17.57
N PHE A 235 -24.92 3.05 -17.15
CA PHE A 235 -24.46 2.15 -16.10
C PHE A 235 -23.19 1.37 -16.50
N LEU A 236 -23.15 0.83 -17.73
CA LEU A 236 -21.98 0.10 -18.23
C LEU A 236 -20.77 1.02 -18.42
N ALA A 237 -20.99 2.28 -18.85
CA ALA A 237 -19.95 3.30 -18.97
C ALA A 237 -19.25 3.59 -17.62
N LEU A 238 -19.96 3.47 -16.48
CA LEU A 238 -19.35 3.61 -15.15
C LEU A 238 -18.16 2.67 -14.96
N GLY A 239 -18.22 1.46 -15.53
CA GLY A 239 -17.13 0.49 -15.48
C GLY A 239 -15.86 0.95 -16.19
N SER A 240 -15.91 1.96 -17.04
CA SER A 240 -14.75 2.58 -17.70
C SER A 240 -14.47 3.98 -17.18
N VAL A 241 -15.52 4.74 -16.82
CA VAL A 241 -15.38 6.07 -16.17
C VAL A 241 -14.55 5.98 -14.88
N VAL A 242 -14.71 4.89 -14.10
CA VAL A 242 -13.93 4.70 -12.87
C VAL A 242 -12.42 4.64 -13.11
N LEU A 243 -11.96 4.27 -14.30
CA LEU A 243 -10.55 4.29 -14.67
C LEU A 243 -9.92 5.70 -14.55
N ALA A 244 -10.73 6.76 -14.67
CA ALA A 244 -10.28 8.13 -14.47
C ALA A 244 -9.97 8.48 -13.00
N VAL A 245 -10.43 7.68 -12.04
CA VAL A 245 -10.20 7.88 -10.61
C VAL A 245 -9.32 6.80 -9.96
N THR A 246 -8.79 5.88 -10.76
CA THR A 246 -7.79 4.89 -10.30
C THR A 246 -6.55 5.59 -9.77
N GLY A 247 -5.88 5.02 -8.77
CA GLY A 247 -4.78 5.65 -8.05
C GLY A 247 -5.21 6.59 -6.92
N ALA A 248 -6.52 6.77 -6.69
CA ALA A 248 -7.01 7.54 -5.55
C ALA A 248 -6.62 6.91 -4.20
N GLU A 249 -6.57 5.59 -4.12
CA GLU A 249 -6.09 4.83 -2.97
C GLU A 249 -4.58 5.02 -2.73
N ALA A 250 -3.79 5.21 -3.80
CA ALA A 250 -2.37 5.49 -3.70
C ALA A 250 -2.10 6.83 -3.00
N LEU A 251 -2.96 7.85 -3.21
CA LEU A 251 -2.87 9.14 -2.50
C LEU A 251 -2.91 8.95 -0.97
N TYR A 252 -3.73 8.01 -0.51
CA TYR A 252 -3.86 7.71 0.90
C TYR A 252 -2.69 6.85 1.41
N ALA A 253 -2.23 5.90 0.61
CA ALA A 253 -1.08 5.05 0.96
C ALA A 253 0.22 5.86 1.09
N ASP A 254 0.47 6.81 0.19
CA ASP A 254 1.69 7.62 0.17
C ASP A 254 1.68 8.82 1.12
N MET A 255 0.60 8.99 1.88
CA MET A 255 0.46 10.12 2.81
C MET A 255 1.58 10.17 3.85
N GLY A 256 2.12 9.03 4.27
CA GLY A 256 3.23 8.94 5.22
C GLY A 256 4.51 9.62 4.72
N HIS A 257 4.74 9.62 3.42
CA HIS A 257 5.96 10.18 2.82
C HIS A 257 5.89 11.69 2.57
N PHE A 258 4.74 12.21 2.19
CA PHE A 258 4.58 13.60 1.74
C PHE A 258 3.78 14.46 2.71
N GLY A 259 2.96 13.83 3.55
CA GLY A 259 2.00 14.51 4.41
C GLY A 259 0.72 14.94 3.68
N ARG A 260 -0.33 15.16 4.46
CA ARG A 260 -1.68 15.47 3.94
C ARG A 260 -1.75 16.78 3.15
N ASN A 261 -1.14 17.86 3.64
CA ASN A 261 -1.27 19.19 3.04
C ASN A 261 -0.61 19.31 1.66
N PRO A 262 0.64 18.86 1.43
CA PRO A 262 1.25 18.88 0.10
C PRO A 262 0.42 18.11 -0.93
N ILE A 263 -0.12 16.92 -0.58
CA ILE A 263 -0.97 16.13 -1.48
C ILE A 263 -2.25 16.89 -1.82
N ARG A 264 -2.94 17.50 -0.84
CA ARG A 264 -4.15 18.28 -1.07
C ARG A 264 -3.92 19.47 -1.99
N VAL A 265 -2.84 20.22 -1.75
CA VAL A 265 -2.50 21.38 -2.57
C VAL A 265 -2.15 20.97 -4.00
N SER A 266 -1.31 19.94 -4.17
CA SER A 266 -0.96 19.40 -5.48
C SER A 266 -2.19 18.96 -6.26
N TRP A 267 -3.11 18.25 -5.61
CA TRP A 267 -4.36 17.79 -6.23
C TRP A 267 -5.23 18.95 -6.68
N LEU A 268 -5.65 19.80 -5.75
CA LEU A 268 -6.66 20.82 -6.01
C LEU A 268 -6.16 21.95 -6.93
N ALA A 269 -4.89 22.36 -6.75
CA ALA A 269 -4.37 23.51 -7.48
C ALA A 269 -3.76 23.14 -8.84
N PHE A 270 -3.35 21.90 -9.06
CA PHE A 270 -2.57 21.56 -10.23
C PHE A 270 -3.06 20.30 -10.97
N VAL A 271 -3.11 19.14 -10.30
CA VAL A 271 -3.35 17.86 -10.97
C VAL A 271 -4.79 17.73 -11.44
N LEU A 272 -5.77 17.99 -10.59
CA LEU A 272 -7.18 17.95 -10.96
C LEU A 272 -7.52 18.90 -12.14
N PRO A 273 -7.12 20.19 -12.13
CA PRO A 273 -7.32 21.06 -13.29
C PRO A 273 -6.66 20.52 -14.57
N ALA A 274 -5.42 20.00 -14.49
CA ALA A 274 -4.70 19.49 -15.64
C ALA A 274 -5.41 18.27 -16.27
N LEU A 275 -5.84 17.33 -15.44
CA LEU A 275 -6.59 16.15 -15.88
C LEU A 275 -7.92 16.54 -16.52
N MET A 276 -8.66 17.45 -15.89
CA MET A 276 -9.95 17.88 -16.41
C MET A 276 -9.84 18.60 -17.75
N LEU A 277 -8.86 19.48 -17.90
CA LEU A 277 -8.59 20.13 -19.18
C LEU A 277 -8.24 19.11 -20.27
N ASN A 278 -7.50 18.06 -19.92
CA ASN A 278 -7.17 16.99 -20.87
C ASN A 278 -8.40 16.17 -21.27
N TYR A 279 -9.22 15.68 -20.32
CA TYR A 279 -10.44 14.92 -20.64
C TYR A 279 -11.44 15.72 -21.45
N MET A 280 -11.65 16.99 -21.08
CA MET A 280 -12.48 17.90 -21.88
C MET A 280 -11.89 18.15 -23.28
N GLY A 281 -10.56 18.25 -23.39
CA GLY A 281 -9.87 18.38 -24.65
C GLY A 281 -10.08 17.16 -25.56
N GLN A 282 -10.00 15.94 -25.00
CA GLN A 282 -10.29 14.70 -25.71
C GLN A 282 -11.76 14.67 -26.20
N GLY A 283 -12.71 15.05 -25.32
CA GLY A 283 -14.10 15.16 -25.70
C GLY A 283 -14.34 16.21 -26.79
N ALA A 284 -13.73 17.40 -26.70
CA ALA A 284 -13.79 18.44 -27.71
C ALA A 284 -13.23 17.96 -29.05
N LEU A 285 -12.21 17.09 -29.04
CA LEU A 285 -11.69 16.45 -30.25
C LEU A 285 -12.71 15.48 -30.86
N LEU A 286 -13.32 14.62 -30.05
CA LEU A 286 -14.36 13.69 -30.52
C LEU A 286 -15.59 14.41 -31.07
N PHE A 287 -15.96 15.57 -30.51
CA PHE A 287 -17.02 16.42 -31.06
C PHE A 287 -16.73 16.88 -32.48
N ARG A 288 -15.47 17.14 -32.84
CA ARG A 288 -15.07 17.64 -34.15
C ARG A 288 -14.83 16.53 -35.18
N GLU A 289 -14.16 15.48 -34.77
CA GLU A 289 -13.59 14.48 -35.67
C GLU A 289 -14.31 13.13 -35.58
N GLY A 290 -15.20 12.96 -34.60
CA GLY A 290 -16.00 11.76 -34.42
C GLY A 290 -15.16 10.48 -34.34
N ALA A 291 -15.59 9.44 -35.02
CA ALA A 291 -14.97 8.13 -35.01
C ALA A 291 -13.49 8.11 -35.48
N ALA A 292 -13.07 9.08 -36.30
CA ALA A 292 -11.70 9.15 -36.80
C ALA A 292 -10.68 9.37 -35.65
N ALA A 293 -11.06 10.13 -34.60
CA ALA A 293 -10.21 10.38 -33.45
C ALA A 293 -10.29 9.31 -32.35
N LEU A 294 -11.29 8.40 -32.42
CA LEU A 294 -11.61 7.44 -31.36
C LEU A 294 -10.49 6.42 -31.11
N HIS A 295 -9.72 6.08 -32.16
CA HIS A 295 -8.62 5.11 -32.00
C HIS A 295 -7.61 5.54 -30.93
N SER A 296 -7.30 6.84 -30.82
CA SER A 296 -6.41 7.37 -29.81
C SER A 296 -6.68 8.85 -29.53
N PRO A 297 -7.74 9.17 -28.76
CA PRO A 297 -8.12 10.55 -28.50
C PRO A 297 -7.01 11.37 -27.85
N PHE A 298 -6.24 10.74 -26.95
CA PHE A 298 -5.15 11.38 -26.22
C PHE A 298 -4.03 11.86 -27.15
N TYR A 299 -3.48 10.98 -28.00
CA TYR A 299 -2.35 11.34 -28.88
C TYR A 299 -2.77 12.22 -30.06
N ASN A 300 -4.02 12.11 -30.49
CA ASN A 300 -4.59 12.96 -31.55
C ASN A 300 -4.84 14.41 -31.09
N LEU A 301 -4.76 14.72 -29.79
CA LEU A 301 -4.73 16.11 -29.30
C LEU A 301 -3.49 16.86 -29.79
N ALA A 302 -2.37 16.16 -29.97
CA ALA A 302 -1.12 16.76 -30.40
C ALA A 302 -1.08 16.93 -31.94
N PRO A 303 -0.49 18.04 -32.45
CA PRO A 303 -0.19 18.16 -33.87
C PRO A 303 0.85 17.07 -34.25
N GLN A 304 0.90 16.71 -35.56
CA GLN A 304 1.76 15.60 -36.03
C GLN A 304 3.20 15.68 -35.56
N TRP A 305 3.80 16.88 -35.58
CA TRP A 305 5.18 17.10 -35.07
C TRP A 305 5.32 16.89 -33.56
N GLY A 306 4.24 17.07 -32.82
CA GLY A 306 4.19 16.94 -31.36
C GLY A 306 3.85 15.53 -30.87
N GLN A 307 3.41 14.62 -31.75
CA GLN A 307 3.00 13.27 -31.35
C GLN A 307 4.17 12.46 -30.77
N LEU A 308 5.31 12.43 -31.44
CA LEU A 308 6.48 11.69 -30.96
C LEU A 308 7.03 12.22 -29.61
N PRO A 309 7.24 13.52 -29.42
CA PRO A 309 7.55 14.08 -28.10
C PRO A 309 6.53 13.73 -27.01
N LEU A 310 5.23 13.75 -27.33
CA LEU A 310 4.17 13.38 -26.39
C LEU A 310 4.22 11.89 -26.02
N ILE A 311 4.51 10.99 -26.99
CA ILE A 311 4.67 9.55 -26.74
C ILE A 311 5.85 9.30 -25.79
N VAL A 312 7.01 9.95 -26.03
CA VAL A 312 8.17 9.84 -25.14
C VAL A 312 7.83 10.34 -23.74
N LEU A 313 7.18 11.50 -23.64
CA LEU A 313 6.80 12.09 -22.34
C LEU A 313 5.76 11.22 -21.61
N ALA A 314 4.75 10.67 -22.32
CA ALA A 314 3.78 9.74 -21.75
C ALA A 314 4.41 8.42 -21.31
N THR A 315 5.40 7.91 -22.05
CA THR A 315 6.16 6.71 -21.66
C THR A 315 6.97 6.95 -20.40
N LEU A 316 7.63 8.11 -20.28
CA LEU A 316 8.33 8.49 -19.05
C LEU A 316 7.36 8.63 -17.87
N ALA A 317 6.19 9.23 -18.09
CA ALA A 317 5.15 9.32 -17.07
C ALA A 317 4.64 7.92 -16.65
N ALA A 318 4.43 7.00 -17.59
CA ALA A 318 4.03 5.62 -17.32
C ALA A 318 5.10 4.83 -16.55
N ILE A 319 6.38 5.04 -16.84
CA ILE A 319 7.50 4.48 -16.07
C ILE A 319 7.48 4.98 -14.62
N ILE A 320 7.26 6.29 -14.43
CA ILE A 320 7.19 6.90 -13.10
C ILE A 320 5.97 6.39 -12.32
N ALA A 321 4.80 6.31 -12.96
CA ALA A 321 3.59 5.76 -12.37
C ALA A 321 3.79 4.31 -11.92
N SER A 322 4.37 3.48 -12.78
CA SER A 322 4.70 2.08 -12.49
C SER A 322 5.67 1.96 -11.31
N GLN A 323 6.68 2.84 -11.26
CA GLN A 323 7.65 2.92 -10.17
C GLN A 323 6.98 3.21 -8.83
N ALA A 324 6.05 4.15 -8.79
CA ALA A 324 5.32 4.53 -7.58
C ALA A 324 4.51 3.35 -7.04
N VAL A 325 3.76 2.66 -7.91
CA VAL A 325 2.93 1.51 -7.52
C VAL A 325 3.79 0.32 -7.02
N ILE A 326 4.92 0.03 -7.67
CA ILE A 326 5.86 -1.02 -7.22
C ILE A 326 6.42 -0.68 -5.83
N SER A 327 6.82 0.57 -5.60
CA SER A 327 7.29 1.02 -4.29
C SER A 327 6.19 0.95 -3.24
N GLY A 328 4.96 1.29 -3.61
CA GLY A 328 3.77 1.10 -2.78
C GLY A 328 3.56 -0.35 -2.35
N ALA A 329 3.74 -1.30 -3.27
CA ALA A 329 3.66 -2.73 -2.97
C ALA A 329 4.73 -3.18 -1.96
N PHE A 330 5.94 -2.63 -2.01
CA PHE A 330 6.97 -2.91 -0.99
C PHE A 330 6.56 -2.35 0.38
N SER A 331 6.06 -1.13 0.44
CA SER A 331 5.59 -0.51 1.70
C SER A 331 4.45 -1.29 2.33
N VAL A 332 3.47 -1.70 1.54
CA VAL A 332 2.35 -2.56 2.00
C VAL A 332 2.86 -3.92 2.46
N THR A 333 3.86 -4.50 1.78
CA THR A 333 4.49 -5.76 2.20
C THR A 333 5.17 -5.62 3.56
N GLN A 334 5.94 -4.54 3.77
CA GLN A 334 6.57 -4.27 5.08
C GLN A 334 5.52 -4.15 6.18
N GLN A 335 4.46 -3.39 5.96
CA GLN A 335 3.36 -3.27 6.90
C GLN A 335 2.72 -4.65 7.19
N ALA A 336 2.48 -5.48 6.16
CA ALA A 336 1.91 -6.81 6.31
C ALA A 336 2.81 -7.76 7.12
N ILE A 337 4.14 -7.70 6.93
CA ILE A 337 5.13 -8.46 7.71
C ILE A 337 5.07 -8.03 9.17
N GLN A 338 5.15 -6.74 9.44
CA GLN A 338 5.20 -6.20 10.80
C GLN A 338 3.88 -6.45 11.55
N LEU A 339 2.74 -6.26 10.89
CA LEU A 339 1.42 -6.56 11.47
C LEU A 339 1.15 -8.08 11.60
N GLY A 340 2.03 -8.92 11.05
CA GLY A 340 1.98 -10.38 11.22
C GLY A 340 1.01 -11.10 10.28
N PHE A 341 0.69 -10.51 9.13
CA PHE A 341 -0.09 -11.10 8.06
C PHE A 341 0.77 -11.81 7.02
N MET A 342 2.09 -11.55 7.00
CA MET A 342 3.05 -12.14 6.07
C MET A 342 4.27 -12.67 6.81
N PRO A 343 4.97 -13.71 6.30
CA PRO A 343 6.25 -14.15 6.85
C PRO A 343 7.30 -13.04 6.74
N ARG A 344 8.35 -13.16 7.53
CA ARG A 344 9.51 -12.30 7.39
C ARG A 344 10.13 -12.54 6.03
N LEU A 345 10.25 -11.48 5.24
CA LEU A 345 10.95 -11.46 3.96
C LEU A 345 12.17 -10.56 4.09
N ARG A 346 13.19 -10.82 3.29
CA ARG A 346 14.38 -9.99 3.21
C ARG A 346 14.01 -8.61 2.70
N ILE A 347 14.29 -7.60 3.51
CA ILE A 347 14.07 -6.19 3.20
C ILE A 347 15.45 -5.54 3.05
N GLU A 348 15.70 -4.92 1.90
CA GLU A 348 16.94 -4.21 1.63
C GLU A 348 16.67 -2.70 1.59
N HIS A 349 17.46 -1.92 2.33
CA HIS A 349 17.40 -0.47 2.28
C HIS A 349 18.24 0.05 1.13
N THR A 350 17.61 0.70 0.17
CA THR A 350 18.29 1.26 -1.00
C THR A 350 18.85 2.67 -0.75
N SER A 351 18.54 3.27 0.40
CA SER A 351 19.05 4.58 0.80
C SER A 351 19.40 4.62 2.28
N ALA A 352 20.59 5.12 2.59
CA ALA A 352 21.04 5.40 3.96
C ALA A 352 20.46 6.70 4.55
N SER A 353 20.01 7.63 3.69
CA SER A 353 19.58 8.98 4.09
C SER A 353 18.08 9.20 4.10
N THR A 354 17.31 8.33 3.45
CA THR A 354 15.85 8.46 3.31
C THR A 354 15.19 7.22 3.92
N ALA A 355 14.65 7.36 5.12
CA ALA A 355 13.84 6.32 5.74
C ALA A 355 12.62 6.04 4.84
N GLY A 356 12.34 4.77 4.55
CA GLY A 356 11.18 4.35 3.76
C GLY A 356 11.47 3.91 2.32
N GLN A 357 12.70 4.06 1.81
CA GLN A 357 13.07 3.45 0.54
C GLN A 357 13.55 2.02 0.74
N ILE A 358 12.63 1.09 0.56
CA ILE A 358 12.83 -0.33 0.75
C ILE A 358 12.73 -1.08 -0.57
N TYR A 359 13.45 -2.17 -0.67
CA TYR A 359 13.41 -3.11 -1.78
C TYR A 359 13.19 -4.53 -1.23
N ILE A 360 12.24 -5.25 -1.80
CA ILE A 360 11.93 -6.62 -1.38
C ILE A 360 12.10 -7.53 -2.60
N PRO A 361 13.24 -8.24 -2.74
CA PRO A 361 13.57 -9.00 -3.94
C PRO A 361 12.47 -9.98 -4.38
N LEU A 362 11.90 -10.74 -3.44
CA LEU A 362 10.87 -11.73 -3.73
C LEU A 362 9.62 -11.08 -4.35
N ILE A 363 9.19 -9.97 -3.81
CA ILE A 363 8.02 -9.23 -4.32
C ILE A 363 8.33 -8.62 -5.67
N ASN A 364 9.50 -8.00 -5.82
CA ASN A 364 9.92 -7.38 -7.07
C ASN A 364 9.92 -8.36 -8.25
N TRP A 365 10.63 -9.50 -8.10
CA TRP A 365 10.70 -10.50 -9.15
C TRP A 365 9.37 -11.21 -9.38
N GLY A 366 8.59 -11.44 -8.32
CA GLY A 366 7.23 -11.97 -8.42
C GLY A 366 6.30 -11.05 -9.21
N LEU A 367 6.30 -9.75 -8.90
CA LEU A 367 5.54 -8.75 -9.66
C LEU A 367 6.00 -8.69 -11.12
N MET A 368 7.32 -8.66 -11.38
CA MET A 368 7.84 -8.65 -12.74
C MET A 368 7.31 -9.80 -13.59
N VAL A 369 7.40 -11.04 -13.07
CA VAL A 369 6.91 -12.22 -13.78
C VAL A 369 5.42 -12.10 -14.08
N MET A 370 4.62 -11.66 -13.09
CA MET A 370 3.17 -11.52 -13.26
C MET A 370 2.80 -10.39 -14.23
N VAL A 371 3.49 -9.24 -14.16
CA VAL A 371 3.28 -8.10 -15.08
C VAL A 371 3.61 -8.50 -16.52
N ILE A 372 4.75 -9.19 -16.75
CA ILE A 372 5.13 -9.65 -18.08
C ILE A 372 4.12 -10.70 -18.59
N LEU A 373 3.70 -11.63 -17.73
CA LEU A 373 2.69 -12.63 -18.10
C LEU A 373 1.37 -11.94 -18.53
N LEU A 374 0.94 -10.90 -17.81
CA LEU A 374 -0.23 -10.10 -18.16
C LEU A 374 -0.08 -9.44 -19.52
N VAL A 375 1.03 -8.77 -19.76
CA VAL A 375 1.29 -8.08 -21.04
C VAL A 375 1.30 -9.08 -22.20
N LEU A 376 1.90 -10.25 -22.04
CA LEU A 376 1.96 -11.28 -23.08
C LEU A 376 0.60 -11.96 -23.31
N THR A 377 -0.22 -12.09 -22.25
CA THR A 377 -1.54 -12.76 -22.35
C THR A 377 -2.59 -11.83 -22.94
N PHE A 378 -2.69 -10.59 -22.45
CA PHE A 378 -3.72 -9.65 -22.88
C PHE A 378 -3.35 -8.84 -24.11
N GLN A 379 -2.07 -8.62 -24.40
CA GLN A 379 -1.47 -7.99 -25.58
C GLN A 379 -1.86 -6.53 -25.88
N THR A 380 -3.02 -6.09 -25.43
CA THR A 380 -3.52 -4.71 -25.64
C THR A 380 -3.90 -4.07 -24.31
N SER A 381 -3.75 -2.75 -24.22
CA SER A 381 -4.16 -1.99 -23.04
C SER A 381 -5.66 -2.09 -22.78
N SER A 382 -6.49 -2.17 -23.84
CA SER A 382 -7.94 -2.28 -23.73
C SER A 382 -8.38 -3.58 -23.03
N ASN A 383 -7.75 -4.70 -23.36
CA ASN A 383 -8.04 -5.97 -22.66
C ASN A 383 -7.62 -5.93 -21.19
N LEU A 384 -6.51 -5.25 -20.85
CA LEU A 384 -6.04 -5.09 -19.48
C LEU A 384 -6.94 -4.17 -18.66
N THR A 385 -7.53 -3.14 -19.26
CA THR A 385 -8.42 -2.20 -18.54
C THR A 385 -9.71 -2.85 -18.07
N ALA A 386 -10.20 -3.90 -18.77
CA ALA A 386 -11.34 -4.69 -18.32
C ALA A 386 -11.03 -5.41 -16.99
N ALA A 387 -9.79 -5.89 -16.82
CA ALA A 387 -9.34 -6.50 -15.58
C ALA A 387 -9.12 -5.48 -14.46
N TYR A 388 -8.67 -4.26 -14.80
CA TYR A 388 -8.21 -3.25 -13.85
C TYR A 388 -9.32 -2.76 -12.90
N GLY A 389 -10.48 -2.39 -13.45
CA GLY A 389 -11.54 -1.73 -12.70
C GLY A 389 -12.05 -2.52 -11.48
N ILE A 390 -12.05 -3.86 -11.51
CA ILE A 390 -12.57 -4.69 -10.42
C ILE A 390 -11.68 -4.63 -9.16
N ALA A 391 -10.36 -4.67 -9.30
CA ALA A 391 -9.44 -4.62 -8.16
C ALA A 391 -9.61 -3.30 -7.39
N VAL A 392 -9.60 -2.19 -8.13
CA VAL A 392 -9.71 -0.85 -7.58
C VAL A 392 -11.08 -0.62 -6.94
N THR A 393 -12.19 -0.91 -7.65
CA THR A 393 -13.54 -0.68 -7.11
C THR A 393 -13.84 -1.57 -5.91
N GLY A 394 -13.32 -2.79 -5.89
CA GLY A 394 -13.40 -3.69 -4.73
C GLY A 394 -12.68 -3.14 -3.50
N ALA A 395 -11.46 -2.63 -3.66
CA ALA A 395 -10.70 -1.98 -2.60
C ALA A 395 -11.41 -0.70 -2.11
N MET A 396 -11.86 0.16 -3.04
CA MET A 396 -12.59 1.39 -2.72
C MET A 396 -13.87 1.14 -1.92
N PHE A 397 -14.62 0.08 -2.25
CA PHE A 397 -15.82 -0.31 -1.52
C PHE A 397 -15.50 -0.80 -0.10
N ILE A 398 -14.41 -1.57 0.06
CA ILE A 398 -13.95 -2.01 1.38
C ILE A 398 -13.49 -0.81 2.21
N ASP A 399 -12.82 0.17 1.62
CA ASP A 399 -12.42 1.39 2.32
C ASP A 399 -13.63 2.15 2.88
N ASN A 400 -14.80 2.13 2.21
CA ASN A 400 -16.03 2.69 2.78
C ASN A 400 -16.49 1.93 4.03
N VAL A 401 -16.35 0.60 4.05
CA VAL A 401 -16.67 -0.20 5.23
C VAL A 401 -15.74 0.15 6.38
N LEU A 402 -14.44 0.25 6.12
CA LEU A 402 -13.45 0.65 7.11
C LEU A 402 -13.69 2.10 7.60
N LEU A 403 -13.98 3.02 6.67
CA LEU A 403 -14.31 4.42 6.98
C LEU A 403 -15.58 4.53 7.84
N THR A 404 -16.58 3.69 7.59
CA THR A 404 -17.78 3.63 8.43
C THR A 404 -17.44 3.35 9.89
N VAL A 405 -16.54 2.39 10.12
CA VAL A 405 -16.07 2.07 11.48
C VAL A 405 -15.32 3.27 12.09
N VAL A 406 -14.48 3.93 11.32
CA VAL A 406 -13.72 5.12 11.78
C VAL A 406 -14.67 6.25 12.14
N MET A 407 -15.63 6.60 11.28
CA MET A 407 -16.58 7.69 11.53
C MET A 407 -17.38 7.47 12.80
N TYR A 408 -17.90 6.27 13.00
CA TYR A 408 -18.74 6.00 14.17
C TYR A 408 -17.95 5.71 15.46
N ARG A 409 -16.81 5.00 15.38
CA ARG A 409 -16.08 4.52 16.56
C ARG A 409 -14.91 5.41 16.98
N LEU A 410 -14.21 6.02 16.02
CA LEU A 410 -13.05 6.86 16.32
C LEU A 410 -13.42 8.34 16.36
N TRP A 411 -14.16 8.81 15.34
CA TRP A 411 -14.54 10.22 15.26
C TRP A 411 -15.85 10.53 16.01
N HIS A 412 -16.57 9.51 16.45
CA HIS A 412 -17.84 9.65 17.18
C HIS A 412 -18.87 10.54 16.44
N TRP A 413 -18.89 10.48 15.10
CA TRP A 413 -19.84 11.23 14.31
C TRP A 413 -21.27 10.75 14.63
N LYS A 414 -22.18 11.69 14.78
CA LYS A 414 -23.59 11.38 14.94
C LYS A 414 -24.15 10.80 13.64
N TRP A 415 -25.04 9.82 13.74
CA TRP A 415 -25.54 9.07 12.58
C TRP A 415 -26.14 9.95 11.48
N TYR A 416 -26.80 11.06 11.82
CA TYR A 416 -27.43 11.96 10.85
C TYR A 416 -26.43 12.81 10.05
N TYR A 417 -25.17 12.91 10.46
CA TYR A 417 -24.10 13.51 9.66
C TYR A 417 -23.33 12.43 8.87
N ALA A 418 -23.08 11.29 9.48
CA ALA A 418 -22.30 10.22 8.84
C ALA A 418 -23.11 9.48 7.75
N ALA A 419 -24.40 9.19 8.02
CA ALA A 419 -25.21 8.39 7.13
C ALA A 419 -25.39 8.99 5.72
N PRO A 420 -25.70 10.30 5.53
CA PRO A 420 -25.79 10.88 4.19
C PRO A 420 -24.48 10.81 3.40
N VAL A 421 -23.36 11.09 4.07
CA VAL A 421 -22.03 11.03 3.42
C VAL A 421 -21.68 9.61 3.00
N LEU A 422 -21.89 8.65 3.91
CA LEU A 422 -21.65 7.24 3.63
C LEU A 422 -22.62 6.71 2.57
N ALA A 423 -23.89 7.13 2.57
CA ALA A 423 -24.86 6.73 1.55
C ALA A 423 -24.39 7.13 0.15
N VAL A 424 -23.88 8.36 -0.02
CA VAL A 424 -23.31 8.80 -1.30
C VAL A 424 -22.11 7.94 -1.70
N PHE A 425 -21.19 7.65 -0.77
CA PHE A 425 -20.02 6.84 -1.09
C PHE A 425 -20.38 5.39 -1.43
N TYR A 426 -21.29 4.76 -0.67
CA TYR A 426 -21.76 3.41 -0.98
C TYR A 426 -22.54 3.34 -2.29
N LEU A 427 -23.31 4.37 -2.62
CA LEU A 427 -24.03 4.44 -3.89
C LEU A 427 -23.05 4.52 -5.07
N VAL A 428 -22.10 5.45 -5.00
CA VAL A 428 -21.12 5.68 -6.08
C VAL A 428 -20.19 4.47 -6.25
N ASP A 429 -19.53 4.04 -5.18
CA ASP A 429 -18.59 2.91 -5.27
C ASP A 429 -19.30 1.59 -5.51
N GLY A 430 -20.53 1.43 -4.99
CA GLY A 430 -21.38 0.26 -5.26
C GLY A 430 -21.80 0.19 -6.72
N ALA A 431 -22.13 1.32 -7.35
CA ALA A 431 -22.44 1.39 -8.77
C ALA A 431 -21.21 1.06 -9.63
N TYR A 432 -20.03 1.59 -9.27
CA TYR A 432 -18.77 1.24 -9.94
C TYR A 432 -18.43 -0.24 -9.81
N LEU A 433 -18.53 -0.80 -8.61
CA LEU A 433 -18.28 -2.22 -8.39
C LEU A 433 -19.25 -3.07 -9.19
N ALA A 434 -20.55 -2.75 -9.17
CA ALA A 434 -21.57 -3.48 -9.91
C ALA A 434 -21.33 -3.42 -11.43
N ALA A 435 -20.97 -2.24 -11.96
CA ALA A 435 -20.64 -2.09 -13.37
C ALA A 435 -19.36 -2.87 -13.76
N ASN A 436 -18.34 -2.91 -12.90
CA ASN A 436 -17.13 -3.67 -13.18
C ASN A 436 -17.33 -5.19 -13.02
N LEU A 437 -18.25 -5.65 -12.17
CA LEU A 437 -18.60 -7.07 -12.08
C LEU A 437 -19.15 -7.63 -13.39
N THR A 438 -19.75 -6.81 -14.27
CA THR A 438 -20.16 -7.24 -15.60
C THR A 438 -18.99 -7.63 -16.51
N LYS A 439 -17.79 -7.08 -16.24
CA LYS A 439 -16.53 -7.35 -16.97
C LYS A 439 -15.76 -8.58 -16.45
N VAL A 440 -16.30 -9.33 -15.48
CA VAL A 440 -15.64 -10.55 -14.96
C VAL A 440 -15.31 -11.56 -16.07
N PRO A 441 -16.24 -11.87 -17.01
CA PRO A 441 -15.93 -12.79 -18.10
C PRO A 441 -14.84 -12.28 -19.04
N ASP A 442 -14.73 -10.95 -19.21
CA ASP A 442 -13.86 -10.29 -20.19
C ASP A 442 -12.43 -10.04 -19.67
N GLY A 443 -12.07 -10.64 -18.53
CA GLY A 443 -10.72 -10.53 -17.94
C GLY A 443 -10.70 -10.11 -16.46
N GLY A 444 -11.81 -9.58 -15.94
CA GLY A 444 -11.95 -9.18 -14.54
C GLY A 444 -11.81 -10.32 -13.51
N TRP A 445 -11.91 -11.58 -13.95
CA TRP A 445 -11.63 -12.75 -13.10
C TRP A 445 -10.18 -12.82 -12.62
N PHE A 446 -9.23 -12.28 -13.40
CA PHE A 446 -7.80 -12.38 -13.10
C PHE A 446 -7.41 -11.68 -11.78
N PRO A 447 -7.70 -10.37 -11.56
CA PRO A 447 -7.38 -9.72 -10.30
C PRO A 447 -8.11 -10.33 -9.10
N LEU A 448 -9.32 -10.85 -9.29
CA LEU A 448 -10.04 -11.56 -8.25
C LEU A 448 -9.34 -12.88 -7.87
N LEU A 449 -8.85 -13.64 -8.86
CA LEU A 449 -8.08 -14.86 -8.63
C LEU A 449 -6.79 -14.56 -7.85
N ILE A 450 -6.02 -13.56 -8.31
CA ILE A 450 -4.78 -13.15 -7.64
C ILE A 450 -5.08 -12.64 -6.22
N GLY A 451 -6.09 -11.77 -6.08
CA GLY A 451 -6.54 -11.29 -4.78
C GLY A 451 -6.93 -12.44 -3.84
N PHE A 452 -7.65 -13.44 -4.34
CA PHE A 452 -8.03 -14.61 -3.56
C PHE A 452 -6.82 -15.48 -3.16
N VAL A 453 -5.85 -15.68 -4.05
CA VAL A 453 -4.61 -16.41 -3.75
C VAL A 453 -3.82 -15.67 -2.67
N ILE A 454 -3.59 -14.37 -2.83
CA ILE A 454 -2.85 -13.55 -1.85
C ILE A 454 -3.61 -13.50 -0.52
N PHE A 455 -4.91 -13.28 -0.53
CA PHE A 455 -5.76 -13.33 0.67
C PHE A 455 -5.64 -14.66 1.41
N THR A 456 -5.61 -15.77 0.66
CA THR A 456 -5.44 -17.11 1.22
C THR A 456 -4.06 -17.26 1.88
N LEU A 457 -2.99 -16.74 1.25
CA LEU A 457 -1.64 -16.74 1.83
C LEU A 457 -1.58 -15.92 3.12
N LEU A 458 -2.06 -14.67 3.09
CA LEU A 458 -2.07 -13.76 4.24
C LEU A 458 -2.87 -14.33 5.42
N THR A 459 -4.07 -14.84 5.16
CA THR A 459 -4.92 -15.43 6.20
C THR A 459 -4.38 -16.75 6.71
N THR A 460 -3.72 -17.56 5.85
CA THR A 460 -3.07 -18.81 6.26
C THR A 460 -1.91 -18.55 7.18
N TRP A 461 -1.06 -17.57 6.84
CA TRP A 461 0.04 -17.16 7.69
C TRP A 461 -0.44 -16.64 9.06
N SER A 462 -1.38 -15.71 9.06
CA SER A 462 -1.94 -15.13 10.28
C SER A 462 -2.59 -16.19 11.19
N ARG A 463 -3.30 -17.17 10.61
CA ARG A 463 -3.91 -18.29 11.36
C ARG A 463 -2.86 -19.25 11.90
N GLY A 464 -1.90 -19.66 11.07
CA GLY A 464 -0.82 -20.57 11.45
C GLY A 464 0.03 -20.01 12.57
N ARG A 465 0.43 -18.72 12.46
CA ARG A 465 1.18 -18.04 13.50
C ARG A 465 0.43 -18.01 14.84
N ARG A 466 -0.87 -17.77 14.83
CA ARG A 466 -1.70 -17.82 16.06
C ARG A 466 -1.72 -19.20 16.67
N LEU A 467 -1.92 -20.25 15.87
CA LEU A 467 -1.91 -21.63 16.34
C LEU A 467 -0.58 -22.00 17.02
N VAL A 468 0.54 -21.65 16.37
CA VAL A 468 1.88 -21.86 16.97
C VAL A 468 2.01 -21.11 18.30
N GLN A 469 1.57 -19.85 18.35
CA GLN A 469 1.63 -19.07 19.60
C GLN A 469 0.75 -19.65 20.71
N ASP A 470 -0.44 -20.14 20.39
CA ASP A 470 -1.35 -20.75 21.35
C ASP A 470 -0.77 -22.05 21.90
N ARG A 471 -0.18 -22.92 21.04
CA ARG A 471 0.51 -24.15 21.46
C ARG A 471 1.72 -23.86 22.36
N LEU A 472 2.52 -22.86 22.00
CA LEU A 472 3.67 -22.44 22.82
C LEU A 472 3.24 -21.91 24.19
N ARG A 473 2.09 -21.22 24.28
CA ARG A 473 1.53 -20.73 25.54
C ARG A 473 0.99 -21.88 26.42
N GLU A 474 0.29 -22.84 25.83
CA GLU A 474 -0.22 -24.01 26.54
C GLU A 474 0.90 -24.85 27.16
N ALA A 475 2.05 -24.95 26.49
CA ALA A 475 3.22 -25.68 26.94
C ALA A 475 4.16 -24.85 27.83
N ALA A 476 3.88 -23.57 28.08
CA ALA A 476 4.79 -22.67 28.75
C ALA A 476 4.81 -22.85 30.28
N MET A 477 5.99 -23.06 30.84
CA MET A 477 6.20 -23.03 32.29
C MET A 477 6.10 -21.60 32.83
N PRO A 478 5.40 -21.35 33.95
CA PRO A 478 5.39 -20.03 34.60
C PRO A 478 6.78 -19.56 35.03
N ILE A 479 7.14 -18.32 34.70
CA ILE A 479 8.46 -17.75 34.98
C ILE A 479 8.81 -17.75 36.49
N PRO A 480 7.90 -17.35 37.42
CA PRO A 480 8.24 -17.34 38.83
C PRO A 480 8.64 -18.73 39.38
N VAL A 481 7.94 -19.78 38.93
CA VAL A 481 8.24 -21.16 39.32
C VAL A 481 9.64 -21.59 38.84
N PHE A 482 9.95 -21.22 37.59
CA PHE A 482 11.25 -21.51 36.99
C PHE A 482 12.39 -20.78 37.71
N VAL A 483 12.27 -19.46 37.96
CA VAL A 483 13.30 -18.66 38.64
C VAL A 483 13.57 -19.18 40.04
N ALA A 484 12.53 -19.57 40.78
CA ALA A 484 12.68 -20.14 42.12
C ALA A 484 13.49 -21.45 42.13
N SER A 485 13.27 -22.31 41.14
CA SER A 485 13.89 -23.63 41.03
C SER A 485 15.27 -23.59 40.37
N ALA A 486 15.42 -22.91 39.26
CA ALA A 486 16.63 -22.90 38.43
C ALA A 486 17.79 -22.11 39.07
N ALA A 487 17.51 -21.11 39.91
CA ALA A 487 18.51 -20.28 40.53
C ALA A 487 19.45 -21.05 41.48
N ASN A 488 18.99 -22.15 42.04
CA ASN A 488 19.75 -22.96 43.01
C ASN A 488 20.36 -24.24 42.43
N SER A 489 19.99 -24.61 41.19
CA SER A 489 20.34 -25.92 40.61
C SER A 489 21.31 -25.84 39.41
N ALA A 490 21.59 -24.65 38.89
CA ALA A 490 22.44 -24.48 37.71
C ALA A 490 23.76 -23.76 38.02
N VAL A 491 24.82 -24.20 37.36
CA VAL A 491 26.11 -23.51 37.40
C VAL A 491 25.99 -22.16 36.67
N ARG A 492 26.45 -21.08 37.31
CA ARG A 492 26.47 -19.73 36.69
C ARG A 492 27.79 -19.51 35.97
N VAL A 493 27.71 -19.02 34.74
CA VAL A 493 28.86 -18.62 33.93
C VAL A 493 28.84 -17.10 33.70
N PRO A 494 30.03 -16.46 33.59
CA PRO A 494 30.10 -15.01 33.37
C PRO A 494 29.40 -14.58 32.10
N GLY A 495 28.92 -13.33 32.09
CA GLY A 495 28.32 -12.69 30.92
C GLY A 495 26.79 -12.67 30.91
N THR A 496 26.24 -12.26 29.78
CA THR A 496 24.79 -12.05 29.56
C THR A 496 24.23 -13.03 28.53
N ALA A 497 23.13 -13.70 28.88
CA ALA A 497 22.33 -14.46 27.91
C ALA A 497 21.02 -13.76 27.66
N VAL A 498 20.72 -13.49 26.39
CA VAL A 498 19.43 -12.94 25.90
C VAL A 498 18.64 -14.04 25.24
N PHE A 499 17.59 -14.53 25.90
CA PHE A 499 16.68 -15.53 25.35
C PHE A 499 15.50 -14.85 24.67
N MET A 500 15.44 -14.92 23.34
CA MET A 500 14.36 -14.31 22.59
C MET A 500 13.11 -15.20 22.57
N THR A 501 11.96 -14.59 22.85
CA THR A 501 10.68 -15.30 22.89
C THR A 501 9.59 -14.48 22.20
N SER A 502 8.63 -15.20 21.62
CA SER A 502 7.44 -14.57 21.00
C SER A 502 6.37 -14.16 22.01
N THR A 503 6.43 -14.68 23.25
CA THR A 503 5.47 -14.41 24.32
C THR A 503 6.19 -14.01 25.60
N PRO A 504 5.74 -12.95 26.32
CA PRO A 504 6.40 -12.50 27.54
C PRO A 504 6.04 -13.32 28.79
N ASP A 505 5.02 -14.21 28.71
CA ASP A 505 4.36 -14.78 29.87
C ASP A 505 4.82 -16.21 30.22
N GLY A 506 5.83 -16.74 29.55
CA GLY A 506 6.34 -18.07 29.79
C GLY A 506 7.85 -18.17 29.65
N VAL A 507 8.42 -19.21 30.22
CA VAL A 507 9.85 -19.51 30.07
C VAL A 507 10.15 -19.87 28.63
N PRO A 508 11.10 -19.19 27.94
CA PRO A 508 11.48 -19.50 26.59
C PRO A 508 11.93 -20.95 26.40
N HIS A 509 11.47 -21.64 25.37
CA HIS A 509 11.92 -23.00 25.07
C HIS A 509 13.45 -23.11 24.93
N ALA A 510 14.08 -22.10 24.30
CA ALA A 510 15.53 -22.05 24.21
C ALA A 510 16.22 -22.05 25.58
N LEU A 511 15.64 -21.39 26.60
CA LEU A 511 16.18 -21.39 27.95
C LEU A 511 16.04 -22.77 28.61
N LEU A 512 14.88 -23.43 28.46
CA LEU A 512 14.66 -24.78 28.97
C LEU A 512 15.61 -25.80 28.32
N HIS A 513 15.79 -25.71 26.99
CA HIS A 513 16.73 -26.58 26.28
C HIS A 513 18.19 -26.33 26.68
N ASN A 514 18.59 -25.05 26.80
CA ASN A 514 19.93 -24.72 27.26
C ASN A 514 20.20 -25.31 28.68
N LEU A 515 19.25 -25.14 29.59
CA LEU A 515 19.41 -25.68 30.95
C LEU A 515 19.41 -27.22 30.97
N LYS A 516 18.55 -27.86 30.18
CA LYS A 516 18.45 -29.32 30.11
C LYS A 516 19.72 -29.97 29.56
N HIS A 517 20.30 -29.42 28.51
CA HIS A 517 21.42 -30.03 27.80
C HIS A 517 22.77 -29.52 28.27
N ASN A 518 22.95 -28.20 28.41
CA ASN A 518 24.22 -27.58 28.81
C ASN A 518 24.38 -27.45 30.34
N LYS A 519 23.27 -27.48 31.10
CA LYS A 519 23.24 -27.40 32.59
C LYS A 519 23.86 -26.13 33.18
N VAL A 520 23.98 -25.06 32.36
CA VAL A 520 24.55 -23.76 32.76
C VAL A 520 23.56 -22.62 32.54
N LEU A 521 23.71 -21.58 33.36
CA LEU A 521 23.03 -20.29 33.19
C LEU A 521 24.06 -19.17 33.27
N HIS A 522 23.87 -18.10 32.50
CA HIS A 522 24.68 -16.90 32.63
C HIS A 522 24.32 -16.13 33.89
N GLU A 523 25.26 -15.33 34.39
CA GLU A 523 25.03 -14.47 35.56
C GLU A 523 23.82 -13.55 35.34
N ARG A 524 23.70 -12.98 34.14
CA ARG A 524 22.56 -12.17 33.72
C ARG A 524 21.78 -12.86 32.61
N VAL A 525 20.51 -13.14 32.89
CA VAL A 525 19.58 -13.78 31.93
C VAL A 525 18.43 -12.84 31.60
N ILE A 526 18.27 -12.52 30.33
CA ILE A 526 17.23 -11.61 29.84
C ILE A 526 16.24 -12.39 28.99
N LEU A 527 14.97 -12.36 29.39
CA LEU A 527 13.86 -12.89 28.63
C LEU A 527 13.31 -11.78 27.74
N LEU A 528 13.76 -11.75 26.48
CA LEU A 528 13.47 -10.65 25.56
C LEU A 528 12.31 -10.99 24.64
N THR A 529 11.30 -10.14 24.62
CA THR A 529 10.19 -10.17 23.67
C THR A 529 10.17 -8.90 22.84
N VAL A 530 10.13 -9.03 21.50
CA VAL A 530 9.91 -7.91 20.59
C VAL A 530 8.43 -7.88 20.23
N LYS A 531 7.76 -6.74 20.48
CA LYS A 531 6.34 -6.51 20.15
C LYS A 531 6.22 -5.39 19.15
N ILE A 532 5.53 -5.67 18.04
CA ILE A 532 5.11 -4.63 17.10
C ILE A 532 3.76 -4.07 17.56
N LYS A 533 3.67 -2.74 17.61
CA LYS A 533 2.47 -1.99 17.98
C LYS A 533 1.66 -1.64 16.73
N ASP A 534 0.36 -1.41 16.92
CA ASP A 534 -0.56 -0.96 15.87
C ASP A 534 -0.39 0.56 15.56
N VAL A 535 0.83 1.11 15.78
CA VAL A 535 1.22 2.48 15.45
C VAL A 535 2.48 2.45 14.58
N PRO A 536 2.68 3.44 13.68
CA PRO A 536 3.84 3.44 12.78
C PRO A 536 5.18 3.51 13.50
N VAL A 537 5.29 4.41 14.47
CA VAL A 537 6.53 4.67 15.20
C VAL A 537 6.29 4.66 16.71
N VAL A 538 7.19 4.07 17.45
CA VAL A 538 7.30 4.13 18.91
C VAL A 538 8.54 4.92 19.26
N GLU A 539 8.40 5.97 20.06
CA GLU A 539 9.49 6.81 20.55
C GLU A 539 10.41 6.03 21.48
N ASP A 540 11.65 6.48 21.63
CA ASP A 540 12.68 5.78 22.39
C ASP A 540 12.30 5.63 23.87
N ASP A 541 11.65 6.61 24.47
CA ASP A 541 11.20 6.60 25.87
C ASP A 541 10.16 5.50 26.16
N GLY A 542 9.34 5.14 25.15
CA GLY A 542 8.34 4.08 25.24
C GLY A 542 8.78 2.72 24.73
N ARG A 543 10.03 2.61 24.23
CA ARG A 543 10.51 1.43 23.50
C ARG A 543 10.76 0.23 24.39
N CYS A 544 11.26 0.43 25.61
CA CYS A 544 11.63 -0.65 26.50
C CYS A 544 10.77 -0.68 27.75
N LYS A 545 10.22 -1.86 28.06
CA LYS A 545 9.66 -2.19 29.37
C LYS A 545 10.54 -3.24 30.02
N LEU A 546 11.14 -2.89 31.15
CA LEU A 546 12.03 -3.74 31.90
C LEU A 546 11.41 -4.09 33.24
N GLU A 547 11.52 -5.36 33.64
CA GLU A 547 11.08 -5.91 34.93
C GLU A 547 12.19 -6.80 35.49
N ASP A 548 12.61 -6.51 36.70
CA ASP A 548 13.55 -7.38 37.44
C ASP A 548 12.78 -8.54 38.10
N LEU A 549 13.13 -9.75 37.74
CA LEU A 549 12.54 -10.99 38.27
C LEU A 549 13.33 -11.56 39.46
N GLY A 550 14.40 -10.88 39.83
CA GLY A 550 15.32 -11.32 40.87
C GLY A 550 16.32 -12.37 40.40
N ARG A 551 17.36 -12.62 41.22
CA ARG A 551 18.40 -13.65 41.02
C ARG A 551 19.12 -13.58 39.67
N GLY A 552 19.26 -12.37 39.08
CA GLY A 552 19.91 -12.14 37.80
C GLY A 552 19.04 -12.42 36.58
N PHE A 553 17.72 -12.61 36.77
CA PHE A 553 16.76 -12.74 35.69
C PHE A 553 16.01 -11.42 35.46
N PHE A 554 15.88 -11.03 34.19
CA PHE A 554 15.16 -9.84 33.78
C PHE A 554 14.15 -10.19 32.66
N ARG A 555 12.96 -9.58 32.70
CA ARG A 555 12.02 -9.61 31.61
C ARG A 555 12.11 -8.29 30.86
N MET A 556 12.33 -8.36 29.57
CA MET A 556 12.43 -7.17 28.70
C MET A 556 11.45 -7.27 27.55
N VAL A 557 10.67 -6.21 27.33
CA VAL A 557 9.78 -6.11 26.19
C VAL A 557 10.18 -4.88 25.37
N LEU A 558 10.77 -5.11 24.21
CA LEU A 558 11.05 -4.07 23.23
C LEU A 558 9.82 -3.83 22.36
N GLN A 559 9.42 -2.58 22.20
CA GLN A 559 8.26 -2.18 21.42
C GLN A 559 8.70 -1.37 20.20
N TYR A 560 8.22 -1.76 19.02
CA TYR A 560 8.46 -1.06 17.76
C TYR A 560 7.13 -0.76 17.08
N GLY A 561 7.09 0.29 16.28
CA GLY A 561 5.98 0.54 15.38
C GLY A 561 6.09 -0.31 14.11
N PHE A 562 5.00 -0.39 13.35
CA PHE A 562 4.96 -1.22 12.14
C PHE A 562 5.76 -0.62 10.94
N MET A 563 6.22 0.62 11.05
CA MET A 563 7.14 1.24 10.08
C MET A 563 8.60 1.20 10.56
N GLN A 564 8.86 0.69 11.77
CA GLN A 564 10.20 0.58 12.33
C GLN A 564 10.76 -0.83 12.15
N GLU A 565 12.05 -0.92 11.91
CA GLU A 565 12.77 -2.19 11.89
C GLU A 565 13.36 -2.49 13.27
N PRO A 566 13.12 -3.70 13.77
CA PRO A 566 13.64 -4.10 15.07
C PRO A 566 15.15 -4.33 15.03
N ASP A 567 15.94 -3.40 15.54
CA ASP A 567 17.37 -3.55 15.78
C ASP A 567 17.58 -3.81 17.29
N VAL A 568 17.69 -5.08 17.66
CA VAL A 568 17.82 -5.48 19.07
C VAL A 568 19.16 -5.09 19.66
N PRO A 569 20.31 -5.29 19.00
CA PRO A 569 21.60 -4.84 19.50
C PRO A 569 21.70 -3.34 19.75
N ALA A 570 21.17 -2.53 18.82
CA ALA A 570 21.17 -1.07 18.99
C ALA A 570 20.28 -0.64 20.17
N ALA A 571 19.10 -1.27 20.32
CA ALA A 571 18.22 -0.99 21.44
C ALA A 571 18.85 -1.36 22.78
N LEU A 572 19.53 -2.50 22.88
CA LEU A 572 20.17 -2.96 24.13
C LEU A 572 21.29 -2.02 24.60
N LYS A 573 22.04 -1.38 23.69
CA LYS A 573 23.11 -0.43 24.04
C LYS A 573 22.63 0.75 24.87
N ASN A 574 21.40 1.18 24.62
CA ASN A 574 20.81 2.39 25.23
C ASN A 574 20.02 2.10 26.51
N ILE A 575 19.91 0.82 26.93
CA ILE A 575 19.08 0.44 28.07
C ILE A 575 19.92 0.45 29.35
N THR A 576 19.43 1.20 30.34
CA THR A 576 19.91 1.24 31.72
C THR A 576 18.91 0.53 32.64
N GLY A 577 19.35 0.03 33.78
CA GLY A 577 18.46 -0.61 34.77
C GLY A 577 18.55 -2.14 34.88
N CYS A 578 19.34 -2.80 33.99
CA CYS A 578 19.63 -4.25 34.10
C CYS A 578 21.00 -4.55 34.76
N GLY A 579 21.45 -3.73 35.67
CA GLY A 579 22.82 -3.81 36.22
C GLY A 579 23.86 -3.12 35.32
N GLN A 580 24.96 -3.81 34.99
CA GLN A 580 26.04 -3.23 34.16
C GLN A 580 25.55 -2.98 32.70
N ALA A 581 26.15 -1.98 32.05
CA ALA A 581 25.91 -1.70 30.63
C ALA A 581 26.13 -2.94 29.77
N PHE A 582 25.37 -3.06 28.68
CA PHE A 582 25.49 -4.19 27.77
C PHE A 582 26.81 -4.13 26.99
N LYS A 583 27.67 -5.10 27.22
CA LYS A 583 28.88 -5.34 26.43
C LYS A 583 28.53 -6.39 25.39
N MET A 584 28.50 -6.02 24.13
CA MET A 584 28.10 -6.93 23.05
C MET A 584 28.99 -8.16 22.95
N MET A 585 30.28 -8.00 23.27
CA MET A 585 31.26 -9.11 23.27
C MET A 585 31.00 -10.15 24.39
N ASP A 586 30.31 -9.76 25.47
CA ASP A 586 29.96 -10.62 26.59
C ASP A 586 28.49 -11.05 26.56
N THR A 587 27.78 -10.76 25.46
CA THR A 587 26.36 -11.07 25.33
C THR A 587 26.16 -12.17 24.28
N SER A 588 25.42 -13.22 24.65
CA SER A 588 24.99 -14.31 23.76
C SER A 588 23.48 -14.28 23.56
N PHE A 589 23.04 -14.41 22.31
CA PHE A 589 21.61 -14.44 21.95
C PHE A 589 21.18 -15.88 21.69
N PHE A 590 20.12 -16.31 22.37
CA PHE A 590 19.53 -17.63 22.20
C PHE A 590 18.18 -17.55 21.50
N LEU A 591 18.05 -18.24 20.38
CA LEU A 591 16.85 -18.31 19.56
C LEU A 591 16.27 -19.72 19.56
N ALA A 592 14.95 -19.85 19.52
CA ALA A 592 14.28 -21.13 19.24
C ALA A 592 13.94 -21.22 17.74
N ARG A 593 14.56 -22.16 17.02
CA ARG A 593 14.20 -22.49 15.66
C ARG A 593 13.08 -23.51 15.68
N GLN A 594 11.88 -23.10 15.21
CA GLN A 594 10.69 -23.92 15.24
C GLN A 594 10.61 -24.82 13.99
N THR A 595 10.44 -26.12 14.20
CA THR A 595 10.10 -27.09 13.15
C THR A 595 8.67 -27.57 13.40
N LEU A 596 7.83 -27.44 12.36
CA LEU A 596 6.42 -27.82 12.45
C LEU A 596 6.28 -29.34 12.22
N LEU A 597 5.52 -29.96 13.10
CA LEU A 597 5.08 -31.35 12.95
C LEU A 597 3.57 -31.39 12.73
N PRO A 598 3.08 -32.28 11.83
CA PRO A 598 1.65 -32.49 11.67
C PRO A 598 1.03 -33.01 12.97
N SER A 599 -0.09 -32.41 13.39
CA SER A 599 -0.84 -32.88 14.56
C SER A 599 -1.95 -33.85 14.18
N ALA A 600 -2.31 -34.78 15.09
CA ALA A 600 -3.47 -35.62 14.96
C ALA A 600 -4.80 -34.82 14.97
N LYS A 601 -4.78 -33.59 15.52
CA LYS A 601 -5.92 -32.65 15.51
C LYS A 601 -5.48 -31.34 14.88
N PRO A 602 -5.51 -31.22 13.55
CA PRO A 602 -5.06 -30.04 12.85
C PRO A 602 -5.92 -28.82 13.20
N GLY A 603 -5.29 -27.70 13.50
CA GLY A 603 -5.96 -26.43 13.82
C GLY A 603 -6.48 -25.67 12.60
N MET A 604 -6.14 -26.15 11.39
CA MET A 604 -6.59 -25.63 10.09
C MET A 604 -6.62 -26.78 9.06
N PRO A 605 -7.27 -26.60 7.87
CA PRO A 605 -7.26 -27.62 6.80
C PRO A 605 -5.82 -27.99 6.38
N LEU A 606 -5.57 -29.27 6.14
CA LEU A 606 -4.23 -29.82 5.83
C LEU A 606 -3.50 -29.11 4.69
N TRP A 607 -4.22 -28.70 3.64
CA TRP A 607 -3.60 -27.98 2.52
C TRP A 607 -3.06 -26.59 2.94
N ARG A 608 -3.79 -25.89 3.85
CA ARG A 608 -3.32 -24.61 4.41
C ARG A 608 -2.15 -24.81 5.36
N GLU A 609 -2.14 -25.90 6.12
CA GLU A 609 -1.02 -26.27 6.99
C GLU A 609 0.25 -26.51 6.17
N LYS A 610 0.16 -27.22 5.03
CA LYS A 610 1.29 -27.39 4.12
C LYS A 610 1.81 -26.06 3.55
N ILE A 611 0.90 -25.16 3.17
CA ILE A 611 1.27 -23.81 2.73
C ILE A 611 1.96 -23.05 3.86
N PHE A 612 1.42 -23.07 5.06
CA PHE A 612 2.02 -22.39 6.23
C PHE A 612 3.41 -22.94 6.55
N ALA A 613 3.58 -24.25 6.53
CA ALA A 613 4.88 -24.90 6.75
C ALA A 613 5.90 -24.54 5.65
N TRP A 614 5.45 -24.44 4.39
CA TRP A 614 6.29 -23.94 3.31
C TRP A 614 6.69 -22.48 3.51
N MET A 615 5.73 -21.61 3.86
CA MET A 615 6.00 -20.19 4.14
C MET A 615 6.97 -20.02 5.32
N LEU A 616 6.83 -20.83 6.38
CA LEU A 616 7.70 -20.74 7.56
C LEU A 616 9.14 -21.18 7.25
N ARG A 617 9.31 -22.22 6.40
CA ARG A 617 10.64 -22.68 5.97
C ARG A 617 11.38 -21.65 5.11
N ASN A 618 10.64 -20.88 4.32
CA ASN A 618 11.19 -19.84 3.43
C ASN A 618 11.19 -18.43 4.05
N ALA A 619 10.76 -18.31 5.32
CA ALA A 619 10.83 -17.06 6.03
C ALA A 619 12.28 -16.71 6.42
N GLU A 620 12.60 -15.43 6.41
CA GLU A 620 13.88 -14.90 6.87
C GLU A 620 14.16 -15.33 8.34
N SER A 621 15.41 -15.61 8.64
CA SER A 621 15.82 -16.03 9.99
C SER A 621 15.53 -14.93 11.02
N ALA A 622 15.23 -15.34 12.27
CA ALA A 622 15.06 -14.37 13.34
C ALA A 622 16.36 -13.60 13.62
N MET A 623 17.51 -14.21 13.37
CA MET A 623 18.82 -13.59 13.51
C MET A 623 18.98 -12.39 12.58
N GLU A 624 18.67 -12.55 11.29
CA GLU A 624 18.76 -11.47 10.30
C GLU A 624 17.71 -10.40 10.54
N PHE A 625 16.46 -10.80 10.77
CA PHE A 625 15.34 -9.88 10.99
C PHE A 625 15.54 -8.95 12.22
N PHE A 626 16.17 -9.44 13.30
CA PHE A 626 16.46 -8.65 14.48
C PHE A 626 17.88 -8.06 14.49
N ARG A 627 18.61 -8.19 13.38
CA ARG A 627 19.98 -7.69 13.17
C ARG A 627 20.97 -8.17 14.22
N LEU A 628 20.82 -9.43 14.66
CA LEU A 628 21.70 -10.00 15.68
C LEU A 628 23.10 -10.30 15.11
N PRO A 629 24.19 -10.11 15.90
CA PRO A 629 25.55 -10.43 15.45
C PRO A 629 25.72 -11.93 15.27
N THR A 630 26.11 -12.36 14.06
CA THR A 630 26.15 -13.77 13.64
C THR A 630 27.01 -14.67 14.51
N ASN A 631 28.11 -14.13 15.06
CA ASN A 631 29.05 -14.86 15.92
C ASN A 631 28.62 -14.93 17.40
N ARG A 632 27.43 -14.40 17.74
CA ARG A 632 26.89 -14.35 19.11
C ARG A 632 25.51 -14.98 19.25
N VAL A 633 25.06 -15.70 18.22
CA VAL A 633 23.75 -16.34 18.19
C VAL A 633 23.89 -17.85 18.35
N VAL A 634 23.08 -18.41 19.23
CA VAL A 634 22.89 -19.85 19.42
C VAL A 634 21.46 -20.19 19.06
N GLU A 635 21.24 -20.99 18.01
CA GLU A 635 19.93 -21.48 17.63
C GLU A 635 19.68 -22.87 18.21
N LEU A 636 18.58 -23.01 18.95
CA LEU A 636 18.14 -24.27 19.55
C LEU A 636 16.87 -24.75 18.85
N GLY A 637 16.90 -25.96 18.31
CA GLY A 637 15.73 -26.56 17.64
C GLY A 637 14.61 -26.86 18.62
N SER A 638 13.36 -26.49 18.26
CA SER A 638 12.15 -26.89 18.97
C SER A 638 11.11 -27.40 17.97
N GLN A 639 10.42 -28.47 18.34
CA GLN A 639 9.33 -29.04 17.54
C GLN A 639 7.99 -28.56 18.08
N VAL A 640 7.10 -28.15 17.18
CA VAL A 640 5.75 -27.67 17.52
C VAL A 640 4.75 -28.40 16.65
N GLU A 641 3.79 -29.08 17.27
CA GLU A 641 2.67 -29.73 16.59
C GLU A 641 1.54 -28.72 16.32
N ILE A 642 1.02 -28.67 15.09
CA ILE A 642 -0.07 -27.77 14.69
C ILE A 642 -1.19 -28.49 13.95
#